data_1481ae5851658387984494e1dd7b2a7d
#
_entry.id   1481ae5851658387984494e1dd7b2a7d
#
_cell.length_a   1.000
_cell.length_b   1.000
_cell.length_c   1.000
_cell.angle_alpha   90.00
_cell.angle_beta   90.00
_cell.angle_gamma   90.00
#
_symmetry.space_group_name_H-M   'P 1'
#
loop_
_entity.id
_entity.type
_entity.pdbx_description
1 polymer ?
#
loop_
_entity_poly.entity_id
_entity_poly.type
_entity_poly.pdbx_seq_one_letter_code
_entity_poly.pdbx_strand_id
1 'polypeptide(L)'
;MRHFLFVSSPNPTTTAAGHTGGPADAPAADGVLATPRQVVTAALVLIVAQLAFRAWALSGSWYRFDDANFMSKLMSDGLSADLLFRGFAGHLMPGAFALTAWNFSLDPYAWVYPAVELLVLQAVASLGALVFLCSAFGPRRGILPPLALFLFSSISLPAFLSWGPGITQLPFLAAIFWGSWAHLNYLRTRRFRWALLTILITLAAIAFGEKAMLLFWPYAVLALGWFATGDILTRLRTILTRYLPGVLLYGVVSIGSVIAYLALGAGSSEASGSSDANGFALVAQRFLFESWAPGVVGGPLRWTWLEGNSAGWAEPGAVVSVLAVGVLALLTYELARTRSMALRAWWLVGGILVVDIALITAIRAGAVGADIALAYRYLTDTIAVTAMALALATLPLRGAVETLTPTRTSPFLDVPKRVAVATAVVAALGLFSSYSYAQGWHDDDNTRRYIDTVRADLAEVDEPLPMADGPVPGWMIWGASHPYNQVSRVLRPLGDKMAFPRASTDHLYMVDDKGHIRPAAVDPERRSIGAVDPSPSPDQCPLRVRQTPLEVGLDGGVAGAGWWVRIAYAAGTEDVGRMRVTAGDHSYDVEIEPGYRSLYVRTGEGRFDTIGFQSLTPGSKPCLGGIEVGEVVPFGDPISGAQEGD
;
A
#
# COMPACT_ATOMS: atom_id res chain seq x y z
N MET A 1 -9.12 -26.58 19.08
CA MET A 1 -9.36 -25.28 19.74
C MET A 1 -9.37 -25.32 21.28
N ARG A 2 -9.81 -26.43 21.93
CA ARG A 2 -9.83 -26.52 23.42
C ARG A 2 -8.42 -26.52 24.08
N HIS A 3 -7.37 -27.00 23.42
CA HIS A 3 -6.01 -27.09 23.99
C HIS A 3 -5.15 -25.83 23.86
N PHE A 4 -5.52 -24.86 23.07
CA PHE A 4 -4.72 -23.64 22.88
C PHE A 4 -5.00 -22.52 23.89
N LEU A 5 -6.13 -22.56 24.59
CA LEU A 5 -6.56 -21.48 25.51
C LEU A 5 -6.29 -21.77 27.00
N PHE A 6 -5.89 -23.00 27.38
CA PHE A 6 -5.68 -23.39 28.78
C PHE A 6 -4.36 -24.13 28.96
N VAL A 7 -3.27 -23.43 29.20
CA VAL A 7 -2.09 -23.99 29.83
C VAL A 7 -2.32 -23.88 31.34
N SER A 8 -2.71 -24.97 32.00
CA SER A 8 -2.81 -25.08 33.45
C SER A 8 -1.42 -24.94 34.06
N SER A 9 -1.24 -23.98 34.93
CA SER A 9 -0.08 -23.88 35.80
C SER A 9 -0.19 -24.94 36.93
N PRO A 10 0.89 -25.63 37.32
CA PRO A 10 0.87 -26.45 38.52
C PRO A 10 0.75 -25.57 39.78
N ASN A 11 -0.20 -25.89 40.64
CA ASN A 11 -0.37 -25.30 41.95
C ASN A 11 0.86 -25.61 42.84
N PRO A 12 1.43 -24.64 43.55
CA PRO A 12 2.26 -24.93 44.71
C PRO A 12 1.35 -25.24 45.89
N THR A 13 1.48 -26.42 46.46
CA THR A 13 0.95 -26.82 47.77
C THR A 13 1.51 -25.90 48.85
N THR A 14 0.68 -25.10 49.49
CA THR A 14 0.97 -24.42 50.72
C THR A 14 0.04 -24.95 51.81
N THR A 15 0.67 -25.43 52.88
CA THR A 15 0.12 -25.90 54.16
C THR A 15 -0.79 -24.85 54.80
N ALA A 16 -1.90 -25.35 55.33
CA ALA A 16 -2.92 -24.59 56.02
C ALA A 16 -2.41 -24.03 57.36
N ALA A 17 -2.65 -22.75 57.61
CA ALA A 17 -2.79 -22.18 58.94
C ALA A 17 -4.11 -21.38 58.95
N GLY A 18 -5.01 -21.77 59.81
CA GLY A 18 -6.35 -21.21 59.91
C GLY A 18 -6.33 -19.76 60.44
N HIS A 19 -7.14 -18.92 59.84
CA HIS A 19 -7.68 -17.72 60.46
C HIS A 19 -9.15 -17.54 60.03
N THR A 20 -9.98 -17.52 61.04
CA THR A 20 -11.42 -17.28 61.04
C THR A 20 -11.72 -15.80 60.81
N GLY A 21 -12.74 -15.51 60.00
CA GLY A 21 -13.45 -14.23 59.95
C GLY A 21 -13.10 -13.34 58.78
N GLY A 22 -13.63 -13.65 57.58
CA GLY A 22 -13.71 -12.70 56.46
C GLY A 22 -15.03 -11.93 56.48
N PRO A 23 -15.04 -10.66 56.12
CA PRO A 23 -16.29 -9.92 55.93
C PRO A 23 -17.08 -10.49 54.75
N ALA A 24 -18.41 -10.51 54.92
CA ALA A 24 -19.38 -11.01 53.95
C ALA A 24 -19.17 -10.45 52.55
N ASP A 25 -19.15 -11.35 51.58
CA ASP A 25 -19.20 -11.03 50.14
C ASP A 25 -20.40 -10.10 49.86
N ALA A 26 -20.09 -8.87 49.54
CA ALA A 26 -21.09 -7.99 48.92
C ALA A 26 -21.49 -8.61 47.57
N PRO A 27 -22.79 -8.71 47.24
CA PRO A 27 -23.23 -9.28 46.00
C PRO A 27 -22.63 -8.47 44.84
N ALA A 28 -21.81 -9.11 44.01
CA ALA A 28 -21.31 -8.53 42.79
C ALA A 28 -22.53 -8.16 41.94
N ALA A 29 -22.67 -6.87 41.59
CA ALA A 29 -23.68 -6.39 40.68
C ALA A 29 -23.61 -7.21 39.37
N ASP A 30 -24.64 -8.01 39.12
CA ASP A 30 -24.79 -8.88 37.97
C ASP A 30 -24.81 -8.05 36.68
N GLY A 31 -23.65 -7.88 36.10
CA GLY A 31 -23.56 -7.29 34.77
C GLY A 31 -23.70 -8.37 33.67
N VAL A 32 -24.22 -7.99 32.52
CA VAL A 32 -24.59 -8.82 31.37
C VAL A 32 -23.56 -9.87 30.91
N LEU A 33 -22.28 -9.72 31.24
CA LEU A 33 -21.20 -10.67 30.88
C LEU A 33 -20.46 -11.17 32.14
N ALA A 34 -21.00 -12.17 32.81
CA ALA A 34 -20.46 -12.68 34.07
C ALA A 34 -19.38 -13.76 33.89
N THR A 35 -19.40 -14.53 32.82
CA THR A 35 -18.54 -15.70 32.64
C THR A 35 -17.45 -15.48 31.56
N PRO A 36 -16.29 -16.17 31.70
CA PRO A 36 -15.25 -16.15 30.65
C PRO A 36 -15.73 -16.52 29.26
N ARG A 37 -16.71 -17.44 29.15
CA ARG A 37 -17.30 -17.84 27.87
C ARG A 37 -18.07 -16.68 27.23
N GLN A 38 -18.88 -15.96 27.99
CA GLN A 38 -19.63 -14.80 27.50
C GLN A 38 -18.70 -13.69 26.98
N VAL A 39 -17.58 -13.44 27.66
CA VAL A 39 -16.58 -12.45 27.20
C VAL A 39 -15.95 -12.87 25.89
N VAL A 40 -15.56 -14.14 25.74
CA VAL A 40 -14.98 -14.66 24.48
C VAL A 40 -16.01 -14.62 23.36
N THR A 41 -17.26 -15.02 23.64
CA THR A 41 -18.35 -14.93 22.66
C THR A 41 -18.58 -13.49 22.21
N ALA A 42 -18.66 -12.53 23.14
CA ALA A 42 -18.80 -11.11 22.81
C ALA A 42 -17.62 -10.60 21.96
N ALA A 43 -16.41 -10.98 22.31
CA ALA A 43 -15.21 -10.64 21.52
C ALA A 43 -15.26 -11.21 20.09
N LEU A 44 -15.70 -12.47 19.93
CA LEU A 44 -15.87 -13.08 18.61
C LEU A 44 -16.97 -12.40 17.81
N VAL A 45 -18.09 -12.01 18.44
CA VAL A 45 -19.15 -11.23 17.78
C VAL A 45 -18.61 -9.89 17.28
N LEU A 46 -17.81 -9.18 18.08
CA LEU A 46 -17.17 -7.93 17.64
C LEU A 46 -16.23 -8.16 16.44
N ILE A 47 -15.45 -9.24 16.45
CA ILE A 47 -14.56 -9.59 15.34
C ILE A 47 -15.38 -9.89 14.07
N VAL A 48 -16.45 -10.67 14.18
CA VAL A 48 -17.32 -10.98 13.03
C VAL A 48 -17.98 -9.70 12.50
N ALA A 49 -18.46 -8.81 13.38
CA ALA A 49 -19.04 -7.52 12.98
C ALA A 49 -18.00 -6.64 12.24
N GLN A 50 -16.76 -6.58 12.73
CA GLN A 50 -15.66 -5.89 12.02
C GLN A 50 -15.43 -6.49 10.64
N LEU A 51 -15.29 -7.82 10.54
CA LEU A 51 -15.01 -8.49 9.26
C LEU A 51 -16.16 -8.32 8.28
N ALA A 52 -17.42 -8.33 8.74
CA ALA A 52 -18.56 -8.04 7.89
C ALA A 52 -18.55 -6.60 7.36
N PHE A 53 -18.24 -5.62 8.20
CA PHE A 53 -18.06 -4.23 7.79
C PHE A 53 -16.90 -4.09 6.78
N ARG A 54 -15.76 -4.74 7.05
CA ARG A 54 -14.59 -4.73 6.16
C ARG A 54 -14.88 -5.41 4.81
N ALA A 55 -15.64 -6.50 4.80
CA ALA A 55 -16.07 -7.16 3.57
C ALA A 55 -16.96 -6.24 2.72
N TRP A 56 -17.89 -5.52 3.36
CA TRP A 56 -18.68 -4.49 2.68
C TRP A 56 -17.80 -3.37 2.12
N ALA A 57 -16.85 -2.86 2.91
CA ALA A 57 -15.96 -1.80 2.46
C ALA A 57 -15.07 -2.23 1.26
N LEU A 58 -14.65 -3.51 1.21
CA LEU A 58 -13.91 -4.06 0.07
C LEU A 58 -14.76 -4.31 -1.17
N SER A 59 -16.08 -4.45 -1.04
CA SER A 59 -16.95 -4.73 -2.19
C SER A 59 -16.99 -3.58 -3.21
N GLY A 60 -16.75 -2.35 -2.78
CA GLY A 60 -16.59 -1.17 -3.64
C GLY A 60 -15.13 -0.77 -3.86
N SER A 61 -14.16 -1.62 -3.49
CA SER A 61 -12.74 -1.36 -3.73
C SER A 61 -12.24 -2.09 -4.98
N TRP A 62 -11.10 -1.63 -5.48
CA TRP A 62 -10.39 -2.23 -6.62
C TRP A 62 -8.92 -1.85 -6.58
N TYR A 63 -8.11 -2.40 -7.53
CA TYR A 63 -6.71 -2.04 -7.67
C TYR A 63 -6.51 -0.56 -7.94
N ARG A 64 -5.52 0.05 -7.32
CA ARG A 64 -5.21 1.47 -7.45
C ARG A 64 -3.70 1.69 -7.42
N PHE A 65 -3.25 2.72 -8.06
CA PHE A 65 -1.93 3.34 -8.02
C PHE A 65 -0.75 2.38 -7.76
N ASP A 66 -0.36 2.15 -6.49
CA ASP A 66 0.72 1.24 -6.12
C ASP A 66 0.43 -0.21 -6.55
N ASP A 67 -0.84 -0.61 -6.49
CA ASP A 67 -1.28 -1.94 -6.87
C ASP A 67 -1.01 -2.20 -8.36
N ALA A 68 -1.42 -1.26 -9.22
CA ALA A 68 -1.19 -1.34 -10.66
C ALA A 68 0.32 -1.33 -11.01
N ASN A 69 1.12 -0.58 -10.24
CA ASN A 69 2.57 -0.54 -10.40
C ASN A 69 3.24 -1.89 -10.03
N PHE A 70 2.82 -2.52 -8.92
CA PHE A 70 3.30 -3.86 -8.55
C PHE A 70 3.00 -4.88 -9.64
N MET A 71 1.78 -4.82 -10.17
CA MET A 71 1.31 -5.66 -11.25
C MET A 71 2.19 -5.50 -12.49
N SER A 72 2.35 -4.28 -12.96
CA SER A 72 3.12 -3.99 -14.16
C SER A 72 4.59 -4.42 -14.04
N LYS A 73 5.22 -4.24 -12.87
CA LYS A 73 6.59 -4.71 -12.61
C LYS A 73 6.70 -6.23 -12.69
N LEU A 74 5.80 -6.93 -12.01
CA LEU A 74 5.80 -8.39 -12.04
C LEU A 74 5.63 -8.93 -13.46
N MET A 75 4.75 -8.33 -14.24
CA MET A 75 4.50 -8.75 -15.61
C MET A 75 5.65 -8.45 -16.57
N SER A 76 6.35 -7.36 -16.33
CA SER A 76 7.49 -6.95 -17.14
C SER A 76 8.73 -7.80 -16.86
N ASP A 77 9.04 -8.02 -15.59
CA ASP A 77 10.30 -8.62 -15.13
C ASP A 77 10.14 -10.11 -14.79
N GLY A 78 8.91 -10.59 -14.67
CA GLY A 78 8.61 -11.95 -14.19
C GLY A 78 8.94 -12.14 -12.71
N LEU A 79 8.53 -13.29 -12.14
CA LEU A 79 8.92 -13.64 -10.79
C LEU A 79 10.36 -14.13 -10.77
N SER A 80 11.27 -13.31 -10.28
CA SER A 80 12.69 -13.60 -10.17
C SER A 80 13.22 -13.26 -8.79
N ALA A 81 14.39 -13.80 -8.40
CA ALA A 81 15.05 -13.42 -7.15
C ALA A 81 15.41 -11.93 -7.14
N ASP A 82 15.78 -11.39 -8.30
CA ASP A 82 16.08 -9.96 -8.43
C ASP A 82 14.84 -9.10 -8.14
N LEU A 83 13.67 -9.44 -8.70
CA LEU A 83 12.42 -8.73 -8.40
C LEU A 83 12.04 -8.84 -6.91
N LEU A 84 12.12 -10.05 -6.32
CA LEU A 84 11.74 -10.28 -4.93
C LEU A 84 12.58 -9.47 -3.93
N PHE A 85 13.89 -9.32 -4.20
CA PHE A 85 14.81 -8.63 -3.30
C PHE A 85 15.22 -7.23 -3.79
N ARG A 86 14.59 -6.73 -4.85
CA ARG A 86 14.75 -5.35 -5.30
C ARG A 86 13.99 -4.40 -4.39
N GLY A 87 14.60 -3.29 -4.00
CA GLY A 87 13.92 -2.22 -3.29
C GLY A 87 12.82 -1.57 -4.15
N PHE A 88 11.68 -1.32 -3.54
CA PHE A 88 10.54 -0.63 -4.16
C PHE A 88 10.15 0.58 -3.31
N ALA A 89 10.31 1.78 -3.84
CA ALA A 89 9.97 3.04 -3.15
C ALA A 89 10.50 3.13 -1.71
N GLY A 90 11.70 2.58 -1.47
CA GLY A 90 12.34 2.50 -0.15
C GLY A 90 11.95 1.28 0.68
N HIS A 91 11.15 0.36 0.17
CA HIS A 91 10.68 -0.84 0.87
C HIS A 91 11.35 -2.11 0.36
N LEU A 92 11.60 -3.06 1.27
CA LEU A 92 12.01 -4.44 0.96
C LEU A 92 10.87 -5.37 1.37
N MET A 93 10.17 -5.97 0.37
CA MET A 93 8.94 -6.71 0.63
C MET A 93 8.79 -7.98 -0.24
N PRO A 94 9.72 -8.95 -0.15
CA PRO A 94 9.71 -10.14 -0.99
C PRO A 94 8.41 -10.96 -0.85
N GLY A 95 7.80 -11.00 0.33
CA GLY A 95 6.53 -11.69 0.58
C GLY A 95 5.36 -11.02 -0.15
N ALA A 96 5.35 -9.68 -0.23
CA ALA A 96 4.33 -8.95 -0.96
C ALA A 96 4.42 -9.23 -2.47
N PHE A 97 5.62 -9.21 -3.06
CA PHE A 97 5.81 -9.58 -4.47
C PHE A 97 5.47 -11.05 -4.76
N ALA A 98 5.81 -11.98 -3.84
CA ALA A 98 5.43 -13.38 -3.99
C ALA A 98 3.90 -13.56 -3.96
N LEU A 99 3.19 -12.85 -3.08
CA LEU A 99 1.74 -12.87 -2.99
C LEU A 99 1.10 -12.23 -4.23
N THR A 100 1.68 -11.13 -4.74
CA THR A 100 1.30 -10.53 -6.02
C THR A 100 1.38 -11.54 -7.16
N ALA A 101 2.51 -12.24 -7.27
CA ALA A 101 2.70 -13.26 -8.30
C ALA A 101 1.68 -14.40 -8.19
N TRP A 102 1.34 -14.81 -6.97
CA TRP A 102 0.29 -15.80 -6.72
C TRP A 102 -1.05 -15.33 -7.27
N ASN A 103 -1.51 -14.12 -6.93
CA ASN A 103 -2.77 -13.56 -7.41
C ASN A 103 -2.84 -13.48 -8.92
N PHE A 104 -1.75 -13.03 -9.56
CA PHE A 104 -1.65 -12.95 -11.02
C PHE A 104 -1.71 -14.30 -11.71
N SER A 105 -1.16 -15.34 -11.08
CA SER A 105 -1.23 -16.70 -11.63
C SER A 105 -2.66 -17.27 -11.63
N LEU A 106 -3.56 -16.70 -10.81
CA LEU A 106 -4.96 -17.12 -10.75
C LEU A 106 -5.80 -16.40 -11.82
N ASP A 107 -5.89 -15.09 -11.73
CA ASP A 107 -6.57 -14.25 -12.73
C ASP A 107 -6.12 -12.79 -12.55
N PRO A 108 -5.40 -12.21 -13.52
CA PRO A 108 -5.03 -10.82 -13.50
C PRO A 108 -6.27 -9.91 -13.48
N TYR A 109 -6.25 -8.88 -12.66
CA TYR A 109 -7.36 -7.93 -12.47
C TYR A 109 -8.64 -8.52 -11.83
N ALA A 110 -8.63 -9.73 -11.30
CA ALA A 110 -9.72 -10.27 -10.50
C ALA A 110 -9.60 -9.82 -9.04
N TRP A 111 -10.39 -8.81 -8.65
CA TRP A 111 -10.33 -8.22 -7.30
C TRP A 111 -10.73 -9.19 -6.17
N VAL A 112 -11.44 -10.25 -6.48
CA VAL A 112 -11.90 -11.21 -5.45
C VAL A 112 -10.74 -11.83 -4.66
N TYR A 113 -9.61 -12.13 -5.30
CA TYR A 113 -8.46 -12.75 -4.64
C TYR A 113 -7.81 -11.79 -3.63
N PRO A 114 -7.42 -10.56 -4.00
CA PRO A 114 -6.94 -9.56 -3.05
C PRO A 114 -7.91 -9.28 -1.91
N ALA A 115 -9.20 -9.17 -2.21
CA ALA A 115 -10.21 -8.90 -1.19
C ALA A 115 -10.29 -10.03 -0.14
N VAL A 116 -10.25 -11.30 -0.57
CA VAL A 116 -10.22 -12.46 0.33
C VAL A 116 -8.94 -12.47 1.16
N GLU A 117 -7.79 -12.20 0.55
CA GLU A 117 -6.50 -12.13 1.26
C GLU A 117 -6.50 -11.07 2.34
N LEU A 118 -6.94 -9.85 2.04
CA LEU A 118 -7.04 -8.76 3.00
C LEU A 118 -7.97 -9.12 4.17
N LEU A 119 -9.11 -9.77 3.89
CA LEU A 119 -10.03 -10.26 4.92
C LEU A 119 -9.41 -11.35 5.79
N VAL A 120 -8.68 -12.29 5.21
CA VAL A 120 -7.98 -13.35 5.94
C VAL A 120 -6.88 -12.76 6.82
N LEU A 121 -6.05 -11.87 6.28
CA LEU A 121 -5.00 -11.19 7.05
C LEU A 121 -5.58 -10.37 8.20
N GLN A 122 -6.69 -9.65 7.96
CA GLN A 122 -7.40 -8.92 9.02
C GLN A 122 -7.96 -9.86 10.08
N ALA A 123 -8.54 -10.99 9.69
CA ALA A 123 -9.04 -12.00 10.64
C ALA A 123 -7.91 -12.56 11.50
N VAL A 124 -6.75 -12.84 10.91
CA VAL A 124 -5.55 -13.28 11.64
C VAL A 124 -5.10 -12.23 12.64
N ALA A 125 -5.07 -10.95 12.27
CA ALA A 125 -4.71 -9.85 13.19
C ALA A 125 -5.73 -9.71 14.33
N SER A 126 -7.03 -9.76 14.02
CA SER A 126 -8.11 -9.61 15.01
C SER A 126 -8.17 -10.79 15.98
N LEU A 127 -7.98 -12.02 15.50
CA LEU A 127 -7.83 -13.20 16.36
C LEU A 127 -6.56 -13.15 17.20
N GLY A 128 -5.46 -12.65 16.63
CA GLY A 128 -4.21 -12.42 17.35
C GLY A 128 -4.41 -11.46 18.53
N ALA A 129 -5.14 -10.35 18.34
CA ALA A 129 -5.50 -9.40 19.38
C ALA A 129 -6.30 -10.09 20.51
N LEU A 130 -7.31 -10.88 20.17
CA LEU A 130 -8.10 -11.63 21.16
C LEU A 130 -7.23 -12.64 21.93
N VAL A 131 -6.41 -13.42 21.24
CA VAL A 131 -5.52 -14.42 21.87
C VAL A 131 -4.50 -13.74 22.79
N PHE A 132 -3.88 -12.66 22.34
CA PHE A 132 -2.97 -11.86 23.15
C PHE A 132 -3.66 -11.35 24.41
N LEU A 133 -4.81 -10.68 24.28
CA LEU A 133 -5.56 -10.10 25.41
C LEU A 133 -6.03 -11.18 26.40
N CYS A 134 -6.56 -12.29 25.91
CA CYS A 134 -6.98 -13.41 26.77
C CYS A 134 -5.78 -14.05 27.48
N SER A 135 -4.65 -14.23 26.81
CA SER A 135 -3.43 -14.81 27.40
C SER A 135 -2.79 -13.84 28.41
N ALA A 136 -2.71 -12.56 28.07
CA ALA A 136 -2.06 -11.54 28.87
C ALA A 136 -2.85 -11.22 30.15
N PHE A 137 -4.17 -11.07 30.03
CA PHE A 137 -5.01 -10.53 31.10
C PHE A 137 -6.09 -11.50 31.62
N GLY A 138 -6.37 -12.56 30.84
CA GLY A 138 -7.47 -13.48 31.08
C GLY A 138 -8.78 -13.01 30.40
N PRO A 139 -9.71 -13.96 30.14
CA PRO A 139 -10.99 -13.66 29.52
C PRO A 139 -11.93 -12.95 30.52
N ARG A 140 -11.76 -11.65 30.69
CA ARG A 140 -12.55 -10.76 31.56
C ARG A 140 -13.07 -9.56 30.78
N ARG A 141 -14.13 -8.91 31.24
CA ARG A 141 -14.77 -7.76 30.57
C ARG A 141 -13.80 -6.65 30.18
N GLY A 142 -12.77 -6.40 31.00
CA GLY A 142 -11.76 -5.36 30.75
C GLY A 142 -10.95 -5.52 29.46
N ILE A 143 -10.97 -6.69 28.80
CA ILE A 143 -10.29 -6.85 27.50
C ILE A 143 -11.13 -6.33 26.32
N LEU A 144 -12.44 -6.12 26.50
CA LEU A 144 -13.32 -5.68 25.42
C LEU A 144 -13.05 -4.24 24.94
N PRO A 145 -12.79 -3.24 25.84
CA PRO A 145 -12.45 -1.88 25.39
C PRO A 145 -11.22 -1.80 24.49
N PRO A 146 -10.03 -2.34 24.87
CA PRO A 146 -8.88 -2.33 23.97
C PRO A 146 -9.09 -3.14 22.69
N LEU A 147 -9.84 -4.25 22.76
CA LEU A 147 -10.21 -5.00 21.55
C LEU A 147 -11.10 -4.16 20.63
N ALA A 148 -12.16 -3.53 21.17
CA ALA A 148 -13.07 -2.69 20.38
C ALA A 148 -12.34 -1.49 19.76
N LEU A 149 -11.42 -0.87 20.49
CA LEU A 149 -10.57 0.20 19.98
C LEU A 149 -9.78 -0.27 18.75
N PHE A 150 -9.11 -1.41 18.81
CA PHE A 150 -8.39 -1.98 17.68
C PHE A 150 -9.30 -2.30 16.50
N LEU A 151 -10.46 -2.92 16.75
CA LEU A 151 -11.36 -3.41 15.72
C LEU A 151 -12.07 -2.28 14.96
N PHE A 152 -12.48 -1.21 15.66
CA PHE A 152 -13.39 -0.20 15.12
C PHE A 152 -12.77 1.18 14.92
N SER A 153 -11.48 1.36 15.21
CA SER A 153 -10.79 2.60 14.84
C SER A 153 -10.66 2.73 13.34
N SER A 154 -10.86 3.94 12.84
CA SER A 154 -10.66 4.30 11.43
C SER A 154 -9.20 4.26 10.98
N ILE A 155 -8.23 4.27 11.92
CA ILE A 155 -6.79 4.34 11.63
C ILE A 155 -6.34 3.22 10.67
N SER A 156 -6.86 2.00 10.82
CA SER A 156 -6.42 0.85 10.04
C SER A 156 -7.22 0.62 8.75
N LEU A 157 -8.26 1.42 8.46
CA LEU A 157 -9.10 1.22 7.30
C LEU A 157 -8.43 1.65 5.98
N PRO A 158 -7.78 2.83 5.88
CA PRO A 158 -7.17 3.26 4.62
C PRO A 158 -6.13 2.28 4.06
N ALA A 159 -5.26 1.74 4.92
CA ALA A 159 -4.31 0.71 4.51
C ALA A 159 -5.00 -0.60 4.12
N PHE A 160 -6.08 -0.97 4.80
CA PHE A 160 -6.84 -2.18 4.52
C PHE A 160 -7.55 -2.15 3.16
N LEU A 161 -8.07 -1.00 2.72
CA LEU A 161 -8.80 -0.88 1.45
C LEU A 161 -7.88 -0.84 0.23
N SER A 162 -6.62 -0.47 0.37
CA SER A 162 -5.61 -0.49 -0.68
C SER A 162 -4.81 -1.78 -0.58
N TRP A 163 -4.76 -2.56 -1.66
CA TRP A 163 -4.14 -3.89 -1.60
C TRP A 163 -2.63 -3.83 -1.29
N GLY A 164 -1.85 -3.01 -1.98
CA GLY A 164 -0.40 -2.88 -1.74
C GLY A 164 -0.06 -2.50 -0.30
N PRO A 165 -0.60 -1.40 0.26
CA PRO A 165 -0.47 -1.09 1.69
C PRO A 165 -1.05 -2.18 2.59
N GLY A 166 -2.17 -2.80 2.24
CA GLY A 166 -2.83 -3.83 3.03
C GLY A 166 -1.97 -5.07 3.24
N ILE A 167 -1.38 -5.60 2.15
CA ILE A 167 -0.53 -6.80 2.24
C ILE A 167 0.78 -6.56 3.00
N THR A 168 1.22 -5.31 3.18
CA THR A 168 2.39 -4.98 3.99
C THR A 168 2.01 -4.70 5.45
N GLN A 169 0.92 -3.99 5.70
CA GLN A 169 0.54 -3.54 7.04
C GLN A 169 -0.20 -4.62 7.85
N LEU A 170 -1.08 -5.42 7.24
CA LEU A 170 -1.85 -6.42 7.97
C LEU A 170 -1.01 -7.56 8.56
N PRO A 171 0.02 -8.12 7.87
CA PRO A 171 0.96 -9.05 8.48
C PRO A 171 1.70 -8.43 9.67
N PHE A 172 2.06 -7.15 9.60
CA PHE A 172 2.69 -6.45 10.71
C PHE A 172 1.73 -6.30 11.89
N LEU A 173 0.45 -5.89 11.67
CA LEU A 173 -0.57 -5.87 12.73
C LEU A 173 -0.77 -7.23 13.39
N ALA A 174 -0.85 -8.28 12.59
CA ALA A 174 -0.94 -9.65 13.10
C ALA A 174 0.27 -10.01 13.97
N ALA A 175 1.48 -9.67 13.51
CA ALA A 175 2.71 -9.95 14.21
C ALA A 175 2.88 -9.15 15.51
N ILE A 176 2.34 -7.92 15.62
CA ILE A 176 2.28 -7.16 16.88
C ILE A 176 1.60 -8.01 17.96
N PHE A 177 0.47 -8.64 17.67
CA PHE A 177 -0.27 -9.42 18.66
C PHE A 177 0.26 -10.84 18.82
N TRP A 178 0.43 -11.60 17.74
CA TRP A 178 0.92 -12.98 17.81
C TRP A 178 2.36 -13.07 18.30
N GLY A 179 3.22 -12.16 17.84
CA GLY A 179 4.60 -12.06 18.31
C GLY A 179 4.69 -11.68 19.78
N SER A 180 3.90 -10.69 20.23
CA SER A 180 3.83 -10.32 21.64
C SER A 180 3.25 -11.44 22.51
N TRP A 181 2.27 -12.21 22.02
CA TRP A 181 1.78 -13.40 22.72
C TRP A 181 2.87 -14.48 22.87
N ALA A 182 3.59 -14.79 21.81
CA ALA A 182 4.70 -15.74 21.88
C ALA A 182 5.81 -15.23 22.80
N HIS A 183 6.17 -13.95 22.71
CA HIS A 183 7.17 -13.31 23.57
C HIS A 183 6.77 -13.33 25.05
N LEU A 184 5.52 -13.04 25.41
CA LEU A 184 5.04 -13.17 26.78
C LEU A 184 5.16 -14.60 27.31
N ASN A 185 4.87 -15.61 26.48
CA ASN A 185 5.07 -17.01 26.85
C ASN A 185 6.55 -17.35 27.05
N TYR A 186 7.46 -16.74 26.26
CA TYR A 186 8.89 -16.84 26.49
C TYR A 186 9.29 -16.22 27.85
N LEU A 187 8.86 -15.01 28.13
CA LEU A 187 9.17 -14.32 29.39
C LEU A 187 8.66 -15.09 30.61
N ARG A 188 7.48 -15.72 30.54
CA ARG A 188 6.89 -16.52 31.61
C ARG A 188 7.59 -17.86 31.84
N THR A 189 7.88 -18.57 30.77
CA THR A 189 8.33 -19.97 30.81
C THR A 189 9.82 -20.16 30.60
N ARG A 190 10.50 -19.17 30.01
CA ARG A 190 11.91 -19.22 29.58
C ARG A 190 12.22 -20.36 28.60
N ARG A 191 11.20 -21.00 28.01
CA ARG A 191 11.37 -22.06 27.02
C ARG A 191 11.76 -21.46 25.68
N PHE A 192 12.94 -21.78 25.18
CA PHE A 192 13.53 -21.23 23.96
C PHE A 192 12.62 -21.36 22.71
N ARG A 193 11.80 -22.42 22.64
CA ARG A 193 10.80 -22.58 21.56
C ARG A 193 9.87 -21.38 21.38
N TRP A 194 9.55 -20.66 22.45
CA TRP A 194 8.71 -19.47 22.38
C TRP A 194 9.49 -18.26 21.83
N ALA A 195 10.77 -18.14 22.17
CA ALA A 195 11.64 -17.12 21.54
C ALA A 195 11.79 -17.39 20.05
N LEU A 196 11.98 -18.67 19.67
CA LEU A 196 12.04 -19.05 18.26
C LEU A 196 10.73 -18.74 17.51
N LEU A 197 9.56 -19.06 18.12
CA LEU A 197 8.26 -18.73 17.52
C LEU A 197 8.08 -17.21 17.36
N THR A 198 8.51 -16.41 18.36
CA THR A 198 8.49 -14.94 18.25
C THR A 198 9.27 -14.47 17.01
N ILE A 199 10.49 -15.00 16.82
CA ILE A 199 11.33 -14.63 15.67
C ILE A 199 10.75 -15.12 14.35
N LEU A 200 10.19 -16.33 14.28
CA LEU A 200 9.53 -16.81 13.07
C LEU A 200 8.36 -15.92 12.64
N ILE A 201 7.55 -15.49 13.60
CA ILE A 201 6.45 -14.53 13.34
C ILE A 201 7.01 -13.18 12.88
N THR A 202 8.07 -12.70 13.52
CA THR A 202 8.73 -11.42 13.18
C THR A 202 9.32 -11.48 11.77
N LEU A 203 10.06 -12.53 11.42
CA LEU A 203 10.65 -12.70 10.09
C LEU A 203 9.57 -12.85 9.01
N ALA A 204 8.49 -13.58 9.30
CA ALA A 204 7.35 -13.66 8.39
C ALA A 204 6.75 -12.27 8.11
N ALA A 205 6.63 -11.40 9.13
CA ALA A 205 6.15 -10.05 8.94
C ALA A 205 7.16 -9.15 8.20
N ILE A 206 8.47 -9.26 8.49
CA ILE A 206 9.55 -8.54 7.80
C ILE A 206 9.56 -8.89 6.31
N ALA A 207 9.24 -10.13 5.93
CA ALA A 207 9.15 -10.52 4.53
C ALA A 207 8.06 -9.74 3.75
N PHE A 208 7.04 -9.20 4.43
CA PHE A 208 6.02 -8.34 3.84
C PHE A 208 6.32 -6.85 3.95
N GLY A 209 7.22 -6.44 4.82
CA GLY A 209 7.65 -5.06 4.96
C GLY A 209 8.65 -4.88 6.10
N GLU A 210 9.73 -4.15 5.82
CA GLU A 210 10.82 -3.89 6.77
C GLU A 210 10.35 -3.15 8.04
N LYS A 211 9.23 -2.41 7.99
CA LYS A 211 8.65 -1.74 9.16
C LYS A 211 8.38 -2.72 10.31
N ALA A 212 8.17 -4.01 10.02
CA ALA A 212 8.01 -5.05 11.03
C ALA A 212 9.27 -5.27 11.91
N MET A 213 10.44 -4.73 11.56
CA MET A 213 11.59 -4.65 12.47
C MET A 213 11.26 -3.88 13.75
N LEU A 214 10.29 -2.99 13.74
CA LEU A 214 9.82 -2.27 14.93
C LEU A 214 9.20 -3.19 15.99
N LEU A 215 8.89 -4.46 15.68
CA LEU A 215 8.40 -5.45 16.67
C LEU A 215 9.37 -5.67 17.82
N PHE A 216 10.65 -5.46 17.64
CA PHE A 216 11.62 -5.57 18.74
C PHE A 216 11.39 -4.51 19.83
N TRP A 217 10.78 -3.36 19.52
CA TRP A 217 10.43 -2.33 20.49
C TRP A 217 9.36 -2.82 21.51
N PRO A 218 8.15 -3.28 21.11
CA PRO A 218 7.18 -3.80 22.07
C PRO A 218 7.71 -5.00 22.87
N TYR A 219 8.56 -5.85 22.29
CA TYR A 219 9.19 -6.94 23.05
C TYR A 219 10.12 -6.41 24.15
N ALA A 220 10.96 -5.43 23.83
CA ALA A 220 11.85 -4.79 24.81
C ALA A 220 11.05 -4.09 25.92
N VAL A 221 10.01 -3.33 25.55
CA VAL A 221 9.17 -2.60 26.52
C VAL A 221 8.43 -3.59 27.45
N LEU A 222 7.86 -4.68 26.91
CA LEU A 222 7.21 -5.71 27.73
C LEU A 222 8.19 -6.36 28.70
N ALA A 223 9.39 -6.73 28.23
CA ALA A 223 10.41 -7.35 29.08
C ALA A 223 10.89 -6.41 30.18
N LEU A 224 11.32 -5.21 29.85
CA LEU A 224 11.86 -4.24 30.80
C LEU A 224 10.78 -3.66 31.73
N GLY A 225 9.57 -3.45 31.20
CA GLY A 225 8.48 -2.83 31.94
C GLY A 225 7.84 -3.73 32.99
N TRP A 226 7.75 -5.06 32.75
CA TRP A 226 6.94 -5.97 33.57
C TRP A 226 7.67 -7.21 34.07
N PHE A 227 8.82 -7.61 33.46
CA PHE A 227 9.55 -8.83 33.85
C PHE A 227 10.90 -8.59 34.53
N ALA A 228 11.20 -7.33 34.83
CA ALA A 228 12.36 -6.91 35.62
C ALA A 228 11.97 -5.82 36.63
N THR A 229 12.73 -5.69 37.74
CA THR A 229 12.50 -4.72 38.82
C THR A 229 13.73 -3.84 39.02
N GLY A 230 13.55 -2.72 39.72
CA GLY A 230 14.63 -1.78 40.02
C GLY A 230 14.75 -0.63 39.00
N ASP A 231 15.90 0.03 39.00
CA ASP A 231 16.27 1.07 38.05
C ASP A 231 16.56 0.49 36.65
N ILE A 232 16.71 1.35 35.64
CA ILE A 232 16.84 0.91 34.24
C ILE A 232 18.06 0.00 34.02
N LEU A 233 19.19 0.27 34.69
CA LEU A 233 20.41 -0.54 34.56
C LEU A 233 20.22 -1.93 35.19
N THR A 234 19.59 -2.00 36.33
CA THR A 234 19.24 -3.27 37.03
C THR A 234 18.26 -4.07 36.17
N ARG A 235 17.24 -3.43 35.58
CA ARG A 235 16.29 -4.08 34.65
C ARG A 235 17.01 -4.63 33.42
N LEU A 236 17.87 -3.83 32.81
CA LEU A 236 18.63 -4.24 31.63
C LEU A 236 19.54 -5.45 31.98
N ARG A 237 20.29 -5.37 33.08
CA ARG A 237 21.11 -6.49 33.57
C ARG A 237 20.28 -7.76 33.79
N THR A 238 19.11 -7.61 34.42
CA THR A 238 18.20 -8.74 34.68
C THR A 238 17.76 -9.41 33.38
N ILE A 239 17.35 -8.61 32.36
CA ILE A 239 16.93 -9.15 31.08
C ILE A 239 18.09 -9.82 30.35
N LEU A 240 19.27 -9.17 30.32
CA LEU A 240 20.46 -9.71 29.67
C LEU A 240 20.94 -11.02 30.33
N THR A 241 20.83 -11.18 31.64
CA THR A 241 21.30 -12.40 32.31
C THR A 241 20.24 -13.49 32.32
N ARG A 242 18.97 -13.14 32.61
CA ARG A 242 17.88 -14.11 32.84
C ARG A 242 17.33 -14.66 31.50
N TYR A 243 17.38 -13.87 30.42
CA TYR A 243 16.78 -14.19 29.13
C TYR A 243 17.82 -14.18 28.00
N LEU A 244 19.10 -14.38 28.32
CA LEU A 244 20.23 -14.29 27.40
C LEU A 244 20.02 -15.03 26.05
N PRO A 245 19.53 -16.29 26.00
CA PRO A 245 19.35 -16.98 24.72
C PRO A 245 18.38 -16.27 23.77
N GLY A 246 17.28 -15.71 24.32
CA GLY A 246 16.32 -14.93 23.54
C GLY A 246 16.87 -13.58 23.12
N VAL A 247 17.59 -12.90 24.03
CA VAL A 247 18.22 -11.61 23.74
C VAL A 247 19.24 -11.74 22.60
N LEU A 248 20.08 -12.79 22.64
CA LEU A 248 21.05 -13.04 21.55
C LEU A 248 20.33 -13.36 20.24
N LEU A 249 19.30 -14.22 20.27
CA LEU A 249 18.51 -14.51 19.07
C LEU A 249 17.87 -13.27 18.47
N TYR A 250 17.22 -12.43 19.31
CA TYR A 250 16.56 -11.21 18.87
C TYR A 250 17.57 -10.17 18.36
N GLY A 251 18.72 -10.04 19.03
CA GLY A 251 19.80 -9.16 18.62
C GLY A 251 20.38 -9.55 17.25
N VAL A 252 20.68 -10.83 17.06
CA VAL A 252 21.21 -11.34 15.77
C VAL A 252 20.21 -11.10 14.64
N VAL A 253 18.93 -11.42 14.85
CA VAL A 253 17.91 -11.22 13.82
C VAL A 253 17.66 -9.74 13.56
N SER A 254 17.57 -8.89 14.60
CA SER A 254 17.38 -7.44 14.43
C SER A 254 18.53 -6.82 13.63
N ILE A 255 19.78 -7.07 14.04
CA ILE A 255 20.97 -6.54 13.37
C ILE A 255 21.07 -7.12 11.95
N GLY A 256 20.87 -8.43 11.79
CA GLY A 256 20.91 -9.09 10.49
C GLY A 256 19.86 -8.53 9.51
N SER A 257 18.66 -8.24 9.98
CA SER A 257 17.60 -7.64 9.16
C SER A 257 17.95 -6.21 8.71
N VAL A 258 18.52 -5.40 9.61
CA VAL A 258 19.00 -4.04 9.26
C VAL A 258 20.14 -4.11 8.25
N ILE A 259 21.12 -5.01 8.45
CA ILE A 259 22.24 -5.20 7.50
C ILE A 259 21.71 -5.64 6.14
N ALA A 260 20.78 -6.60 6.10
CA ALA A 260 20.17 -7.09 4.85
C ALA A 260 19.42 -5.96 4.12
N TYR A 261 18.63 -5.15 4.83
CA TYR A 261 17.92 -3.99 4.27
C TYR A 261 18.88 -2.98 3.64
N LEU A 262 19.96 -2.63 4.34
CA LEU A 262 20.98 -1.70 3.84
C LEU A 262 21.79 -2.28 2.68
N ALA A 263 22.18 -3.56 2.77
CA ALA A 263 22.99 -4.23 1.74
C ALA A 263 22.22 -4.43 0.42
N LEU A 264 20.91 -4.61 0.47
CA LEU A 264 20.04 -4.73 -0.71
C LEU A 264 19.67 -3.36 -1.32
N GLY A 265 20.20 -2.25 -0.78
CA GLY A 265 19.99 -0.91 -1.31
C GLY A 265 18.55 -0.39 -1.21
N ALA A 266 17.70 -1.06 -0.42
CA ALA A 266 16.28 -0.73 -0.31
C ALA A 266 16.04 0.69 0.26
N GLY A 267 16.99 1.21 1.06
CA GLY A 267 16.93 2.57 1.63
C GLY A 267 17.27 3.71 0.67
N SER A 268 17.77 3.41 -0.54
CA SER A 268 18.04 4.41 -1.57
C SER A 268 16.78 4.69 -2.38
N SER A 269 15.87 5.53 -1.89
CA SER A 269 14.72 5.97 -2.67
C SER A 269 15.05 7.29 -3.38
N GLU A 270 14.74 7.37 -4.66
CA GLU A 270 14.87 8.59 -5.48
C GLU A 270 13.97 9.74 -5.00
N ALA A 271 13.08 9.48 -4.04
CA ALA A 271 12.12 10.43 -3.48
C ALA A 271 12.63 11.20 -2.24
N SER A 272 13.93 11.15 -1.93
CA SER A 272 14.51 11.82 -0.75
C SER A 272 14.63 13.33 -0.96
N GLY A 273 13.56 14.07 -0.74
CA GLY A 273 13.65 15.51 -0.50
C GLY A 273 14.15 15.75 0.94
N SER A 274 15.12 16.63 1.13
CA SER A 274 15.55 17.06 2.47
C SER A 274 14.45 17.90 3.12
N SER A 275 13.84 17.42 4.21
CA SER A 275 13.00 18.25 5.07
C SER A 275 13.88 18.92 6.14
N ASP A 276 13.64 20.20 6.37
CA ASP A 276 14.28 20.96 7.44
C ASP A 276 13.64 20.68 8.82
N ALA A 277 14.22 21.24 9.87
CA ALA A 277 13.68 21.08 11.24
C ALA A 277 12.25 21.62 11.41
N ASN A 278 11.85 22.63 10.63
CA ASN A 278 10.49 23.17 10.66
C ASN A 278 9.50 22.18 10.03
N GLY A 279 9.90 21.50 8.94
CA GLY A 279 9.13 20.42 8.34
C GLY A 279 8.89 19.27 9.30
N PHE A 280 9.93 18.85 10.06
CA PHE A 280 9.77 17.81 11.09
C PHE A 280 8.76 18.20 12.18
N ALA A 281 8.84 19.43 12.70
CA ALA A 281 7.93 19.90 13.74
C ALA A 281 6.48 19.93 13.26
N LEU A 282 6.23 20.37 12.02
CA LEU A 282 4.89 20.41 11.43
C LEU A 282 4.34 18.99 11.16
N VAL A 283 5.18 18.07 10.64
CA VAL A 283 4.80 16.66 10.48
C VAL A 283 4.43 16.05 11.84
N ALA A 284 5.26 16.26 12.87
CA ALA A 284 5.00 15.74 14.21
C ALA A 284 3.70 16.31 14.81
N GLN A 285 3.46 17.61 14.65
CA GLN A 285 2.23 18.26 15.09
C GLN A 285 0.99 17.62 14.43
N ARG A 286 0.96 17.53 13.10
CA ARG A 286 -0.18 16.98 12.37
C ARG A 286 -0.38 15.50 12.68
N PHE A 287 0.72 14.74 12.71
CA PHE A 287 0.68 13.31 13.01
C PHE A 287 0.06 13.04 14.40
N LEU A 288 0.51 13.77 15.42
CA LEU A 288 0.07 13.54 16.80
C LEU A 288 -1.34 14.10 17.07
N PHE A 289 -1.61 15.34 16.64
CA PHE A 289 -2.79 16.09 17.09
C PHE A 289 -3.92 16.09 16.07
N GLU A 290 -3.64 15.89 14.78
CA GLU A 290 -4.65 15.93 13.72
C GLU A 290 -4.94 14.51 13.18
N SER A 291 -4.04 13.53 13.39
CA SER A 291 -4.23 12.16 12.92
C SER A 291 -4.36 11.15 14.06
N TRP A 292 -3.30 10.90 14.82
CA TRP A 292 -3.29 9.84 15.83
C TRP A 292 -4.31 10.10 16.96
N ALA A 293 -4.31 11.27 17.59
CA ALA A 293 -5.20 11.55 18.70
C ALA A 293 -6.69 11.50 18.28
N PRO A 294 -7.14 12.16 17.20
CA PRO A 294 -8.50 11.97 16.68
C PRO A 294 -8.83 10.53 16.36
N GLY A 295 -7.94 9.82 15.67
CA GLY A 295 -8.16 8.42 15.27
C GLY A 295 -8.32 7.44 16.43
N VAL A 296 -7.63 7.67 17.55
CA VAL A 296 -7.77 6.87 18.78
C VAL A 296 -9.12 7.09 19.45
N VAL A 297 -9.71 8.27 19.38
CA VAL A 297 -11.01 8.57 19.98
C VAL A 297 -12.19 8.44 19.02
N GLY A 298 -11.95 7.89 17.81
CA GLY A 298 -12.99 7.59 16.84
C GLY A 298 -13.11 8.58 15.67
N GLY A 299 -12.19 9.56 15.54
CA GLY A 299 -12.14 10.48 14.39
C GLY A 299 -11.43 9.91 13.16
N PRO A 300 -11.15 10.77 12.16
CA PRO A 300 -11.26 12.21 12.10
C PRO A 300 -12.69 12.76 11.86
N LEU A 301 -13.66 11.92 11.50
CA LEU A 301 -15.05 12.15 11.14
C LEU A 301 -15.27 12.74 9.73
N ARG A 302 -14.30 13.46 9.17
CA ARG A 302 -14.30 13.98 7.80
C ARG A 302 -12.98 13.63 7.12
N TRP A 303 -13.06 13.49 5.79
CA TRP A 303 -11.94 13.14 4.93
C TRP A 303 -11.90 14.06 3.73
N THR A 304 -10.72 14.52 3.35
CA THR A 304 -10.49 15.31 2.13
C THR A 304 -9.90 14.40 1.06
N TRP A 305 -10.47 14.47 -0.14
CA TRP A 305 -10.01 13.76 -1.31
C TRP A 305 -9.38 14.76 -2.28
N LEU A 306 -8.12 14.55 -2.61
CA LEU A 306 -7.40 15.37 -3.58
C LEU A 306 -7.42 14.69 -4.94
N GLU A 307 -7.67 15.44 -5.99
CA GLU A 307 -7.57 14.94 -7.37
C GLU A 307 -6.16 14.36 -7.63
N GLY A 308 -6.11 13.19 -8.24
CA GLY A 308 -4.86 12.48 -8.51
C GLY A 308 -4.21 11.81 -7.31
N ASN A 309 -4.83 11.84 -6.12
CA ASN A 309 -4.36 11.12 -4.95
C ASN A 309 -5.28 9.94 -4.64
N SER A 310 -4.72 8.76 -4.58
CA SER A 310 -5.44 7.51 -4.36
C SER A 310 -5.89 7.28 -2.92
N ALA A 311 -5.77 8.25 -2.00
CA ALA A 311 -6.14 8.08 -0.60
C ALA A 311 -6.72 9.36 -0.01
N GLY A 312 -7.80 9.21 0.78
CA GLY A 312 -8.35 10.32 1.57
C GLY A 312 -7.42 10.71 2.73
N TRP A 313 -7.36 11.99 3.02
CA TRP A 313 -6.60 12.58 4.10
C TRP A 313 -7.52 12.98 5.25
N ALA A 314 -7.05 12.80 6.48
CA ALA A 314 -7.81 13.13 7.67
C ALA A 314 -8.04 14.66 7.77
N GLU A 315 -9.29 15.06 8.00
CA GLU A 315 -9.68 16.44 8.22
C GLU A 315 -10.51 16.57 9.51
N PRO A 316 -9.91 16.41 10.70
CA PRO A 316 -10.65 16.45 11.95
C PRO A 316 -11.17 17.86 12.29
N GLY A 317 -10.53 18.91 11.78
CA GLY A 317 -10.76 20.28 12.20
C GLY A 317 -10.28 20.54 13.63
N ALA A 318 -10.11 21.81 13.99
CA ALA A 318 -9.51 22.20 15.27
C ALA A 318 -10.31 21.71 16.50
N VAL A 319 -11.64 21.73 16.44
CA VAL A 319 -12.49 21.31 17.56
C VAL A 319 -12.33 19.84 17.88
N VAL A 320 -12.39 18.96 16.86
CA VAL A 320 -12.24 17.51 17.06
C VAL A 320 -10.83 17.19 17.55
N SER A 321 -9.80 17.86 17.00
CA SER A 321 -8.41 17.68 17.44
C SER A 321 -8.21 18.07 18.90
N VAL A 322 -8.70 19.23 19.33
CA VAL A 322 -8.59 19.69 20.73
C VAL A 322 -9.36 18.76 21.69
N LEU A 323 -10.57 18.36 21.31
CA LEU A 323 -11.36 17.42 22.13
C LEU A 323 -10.68 16.07 22.24
N ALA A 324 -10.11 15.54 21.17
CA ALA A 324 -9.40 14.27 21.16
C ALA A 324 -8.17 14.31 22.08
N VAL A 325 -7.35 15.34 21.97
CA VAL A 325 -6.20 15.56 22.85
C VAL A 325 -6.66 15.71 24.30
N GLY A 326 -7.72 16.46 24.57
CA GLY A 326 -8.31 16.63 25.90
C GLY A 326 -8.76 15.30 26.50
N VAL A 327 -9.46 14.45 25.73
CA VAL A 327 -9.90 13.11 26.18
C VAL A 327 -8.70 12.21 26.50
N LEU A 328 -7.68 12.18 25.64
CA LEU A 328 -6.47 11.38 25.89
C LEU A 328 -5.67 11.89 27.08
N ALA A 329 -5.56 13.19 27.26
CA ALA A 329 -4.90 13.80 28.41
C ALA A 329 -5.64 13.48 29.72
N LEU A 330 -6.97 13.59 29.73
CA LEU A 330 -7.80 13.22 30.88
C LEU A 330 -7.69 11.72 31.20
N LEU A 331 -7.74 10.85 30.19
CA LEU A 331 -7.57 9.40 30.39
C LEU A 331 -6.19 9.09 30.97
N THR A 332 -5.14 9.70 30.40
CA THR A 332 -3.75 9.53 30.88
C THR A 332 -3.59 10.03 32.31
N TYR A 333 -4.14 11.20 32.64
CA TYR A 333 -4.14 11.75 33.99
C TYR A 333 -4.87 10.84 34.98
N GLU A 334 -6.06 10.36 34.62
CA GLU A 334 -6.85 9.46 35.48
C GLU A 334 -6.15 8.13 35.69
N LEU A 335 -5.55 7.56 34.65
CA LEU A 335 -4.72 6.34 34.75
C LEU A 335 -3.50 6.55 35.66
N ALA A 336 -2.77 7.64 35.47
CA ALA A 336 -1.58 7.97 36.27
C ALA A 336 -1.91 8.13 37.77
N ARG A 337 -3.08 8.70 38.09
CA ARG A 337 -3.53 8.95 39.45
C ARG A 337 -4.06 7.71 40.14
N THR A 338 -4.70 6.80 39.39
CA THR A 338 -5.48 5.69 39.96
C THR A 338 -4.81 4.34 39.81
N ARG A 339 -3.81 4.20 38.94
CA ARG A 339 -3.13 2.94 38.65
C ARG A 339 -1.61 3.08 38.74
N SER A 340 -0.98 2.22 39.57
CA SER A 340 0.48 2.15 39.57
C SER A 340 0.98 1.74 38.19
N MET A 341 2.12 2.27 37.76
CA MET A 341 2.82 1.84 36.56
C MET A 341 2.06 2.09 35.23
N ALA A 342 0.86 2.68 35.24
CA ALA A 342 0.06 2.87 34.03
C ALA A 342 0.82 3.66 32.93
N LEU A 343 1.63 4.66 33.32
CA LEU A 343 2.43 5.45 32.39
C LEU A 343 3.51 4.64 31.65
N ARG A 344 3.92 3.48 32.20
CA ARG A 344 4.87 2.60 31.48
C ARG A 344 4.31 2.07 30.16
N ALA A 345 3.00 1.88 30.10
CA ALA A 345 2.34 1.40 28.90
C ALA A 345 2.47 2.38 27.71
N TRP A 346 2.57 3.67 28.00
CA TRP A 346 2.73 4.70 26.95
C TRP A 346 4.09 4.65 26.23
N TRP A 347 5.11 4.01 26.82
CA TRP A 347 6.37 3.78 26.12
C TRP A 347 6.19 2.91 24.87
N LEU A 348 5.23 1.98 24.86
CA LEU A 348 4.88 1.21 23.67
C LEU A 348 4.50 2.14 22.52
N VAL A 349 3.55 3.02 22.77
CA VAL A 349 3.02 3.95 21.78
C VAL A 349 4.06 5.00 21.41
N GLY A 350 4.69 5.62 22.42
CA GLY A 350 5.66 6.70 22.21
C GLY A 350 6.82 6.32 21.29
N GLY A 351 7.38 5.12 21.46
CA GLY A 351 8.48 4.65 20.59
C GLY A 351 8.06 4.45 19.16
N ILE A 352 6.88 3.88 18.91
CA ILE A 352 6.35 3.70 17.55
C ILE A 352 6.04 5.06 16.92
N LEU A 353 5.35 5.96 17.64
CA LEU A 353 5.04 7.31 17.14
C LEU A 353 6.30 8.09 16.73
N VAL A 354 7.35 8.04 17.57
CA VAL A 354 8.63 8.72 17.26
C VAL A 354 9.25 8.18 15.98
N VAL A 355 9.28 6.85 15.82
CA VAL A 355 9.88 6.23 14.63
C VAL A 355 9.02 6.51 13.39
N ASP A 356 7.70 6.43 13.48
CA ASP A 356 6.81 6.72 12.36
C ASP A 356 6.94 8.17 11.89
N ILE A 357 6.96 9.13 12.82
CA ILE A 357 7.19 10.55 12.49
C ILE A 357 8.54 10.73 11.81
N ALA A 358 9.60 10.09 12.33
CA ALA A 358 10.93 10.18 11.75
C ALA A 358 10.98 9.59 10.34
N LEU A 359 10.40 8.40 10.12
CA LEU A 359 10.36 7.74 8.81
C LEU A 359 9.55 8.54 7.79
N ILE A 360 8.34 9.01 8.15
CA ILE A 360 7.51 9.82 7.25
C ILE A 360 8.24 11.11 6.87
N THR A 361 8.86 11.78 7.85
CA THR A 361 9.60 13.02 7.60
C THR A 361 10.79 12.77 6.67
N ALA A 362 11.57 11.72 6.93
CA ALA A 362 12.78 11.44 6.16
C ALA A 362 12.51 10.95 4.73
N ILE A 363 11.41 10.19 4.53
CA ILE A 363 11.19 9.47 3.27
C ILE A 363 10.11 10.15 2.40
N ARG A 364 9.10 10.80 2.99
CA ARG A 364 7.90 11.24 2.27
C ARG A 364 7.65 12.74 2.32
N ALA A 365 7.95 13.41 3.45
CA ALA A 365 7.60 14.82 3.63
C ALA A 365 8.31 15.75 2.64
N GLY A 366 9.51 15.40 2.18
CA GLY A 366 10.23 16.16 1.15
C GLY A 366 9.53 16.20 -0.21
N ALA A 367 8.83 15.11 -0.57
CA ALA A 367 8.15 14.99 -1.87
C ALA A 367 6.69 15.48 -1.83
N VAL A 368 5.97 15.26 -0.72
CA VAL A 368 4.51 15.47 -0.62
C VAL A 368 4.14 16.61 0.36
N GLY A 369 5.11 17.09 1.15
CA GLY A 369 4.88 18.07 2.20
C GLY A 369 4.42 17.42 3.52
N ALA A 370 4.18 18.27 4.53
CA ALA A 370 3.79 17.83 5.87
C ALA A 370 2.37 17.22 5.95
N ASP A 371 1.55 17.43 4.92
CA ASP A 371 0.20 16.88 4.83
C ASP A 371 0.18 15.37 4.76
N ILE A 372 1.28 14.74 4.36
CA ILE A 372 1.44 13.28 4.38
C ILE A 372 1.15 12.66 5.77
N ALA A 373 1.35 13.42 6.84
CA ALA A 373 1.01 13.03 8.20
C ALA A 373 -0.49 12.81 8.43
N LEU A 374 -1.37 13.32 7.53
CA LEU A 374 -2.81 13.14 7.58
C LEU A 374 -3.28 11.84 6.88
N ALA A 375 -2.38 11.14 6.19
CA ALA A 375 -2.68 9.89 5.52
C ALA A 375 -2.61 8.70 6.50
N TYR A 376 -3.76 8.21 6.95
CA TYR A 376 -3.88 7.18 7.99
C TYR A 376 -3.21 5.84 7.64
N ARG A 377 -2.94 5.56 6.37
CA ARG A 377 -2.20 4.36 5.97
C ARG A 377 -0.82 4.24 6.62
N TYR A 378 -0.21 5.36 7.02
CA TYR A 378 1.09 5.38 7.70
C TYR A 378 1.00 5.21 9.22
N LEU A 379 -0.21 5.31 9.81
CA LEU A 379 -0.45 5.20 11.23
C LEU A 379 -1.03 3.83 11.64
N THR A 380 -1.22 2.92 10.71
CA THR A 380 -2.00 1.68 10.89
C THR A 380 -1.55 0.83 12.08
N ASP A 381 -0.25 0.73 12.33
CA ASP A 381 0.33 -0.03 13.44
C ASP A 381 0.14 0.64 14.80
N THR A 382 0.00 1.98 14.82
CA THR A 382 -0.16 2.74 16.07
C THR A 382 -1.41 2.33 16.85
N ILE A 383 -2.49 1.92 16.16
CA ILE A 383 -3.72 1.51 16.85
C ILE A 383 -3.57 0.18 17.58
N ALA A 384 -2.80 -0.77 17.03
CA ALA A 384 -2.53 -2.04 17.67
C ALA A 384 -1.72 -1.86 18.97
N VAL A 385 -0.64 -1.05 18.90
CA VAL A 385 0.15 -0.76 20.12
C VAL A 385 -0.60 0.12 21.11
N THR A 386 -1.48 1.02 20.67
CA THR A 386 -2.35 1.83 21.54
C THR A 386 -3.36 0.93 22.28
N ALA A 387 -3.97 -0.02 21.59
CA ALA A 387 -4.86 -1.01 22.22
C ALA A 387 -4.11 -1.88 23.24
N MET A 388 -2.89 -2.32 22.93
CA MET A 388 -2.04 -3.03 23.89
C MET A 388 -1.69 -2.16 25.10
N ALA A 389 -1.33 -0.90 24.88
CA ALA A 389 -1.00 0.04 25.94
C ALA A 389 -2.21 0.31 26.85
N LEU A 390 -3.39 0.50 26.28
CA LEU A 390 -4.63 0.66 27.02
C LEU A 390 -4.91 -0.58 27.92
N ALA A 391 -4.73 -1.78 27.38
CA ALA A 391 -4.88 -3.01 28.15
C ALA A 391 -3.87 -3.10 29.31
N LEU A 392 -2.59 -2.79 29.06
CA LEU A 392 -1.52 -2.80 30.07
C LEU A 392 -1.67 -1.70 31.13
N ALA A 393 -2.28 -0.56 30.76
CA ALA A 393 -2.54 0.55 31.68
C ALA A 393 -3.79 0.34 32.56
N THR A 394 -4.68 -0.57 32.15
CA THR A 394 -5.96 -0.80 32.87
C THR A 394 -6.06 -2.16 33.54
N LEU A 395 -5.30 -3.16 33.10
CA LEU A 395 -5.41 -4.55 33.51
C LEU A 395 -4.08 -5.10 34.04
N PRO A 396 -4.10 -5.90 35.15
CA PRO A 396 -2.90 -6.55 35.64
C PRO A 396 -2.44 -7.65 34.68
N LEU A 397 -1.16 -7.58 34.27
CA LEU A 397 -0.53 -8.55 33.39
C LEU A 397 -0.23 -9.86 34.12
N ARG A 398 -0.77 -10.98 33.64
CA ARG A 398 -0.57 -12.30 34.24
C ARG A 398 0.88 -12.75 34.09
N GLY A 399 1.41 -13.31 35.19
CA GLY A 399 2.76 -13.88 35.25
C GLY A 399 3.89 -12.85 35.15
N ALA A 400 3.58 -11.56 35.21
CA ALA A 400 4.57 -10.50 35.32
C ALA A 400 5.21 -10.48 36.73
N VAL A 401 6.44 -9.98 36.80
CA VAL A 401 7.16 -9.76 38.08
C VAL A 401 6.63 -8.51 38.78
N GLU A 402 6.40 -7.46 38.01
CA GLU A 402 5.69 -6.26 38.45
C GLU A 402 4.36 -6.16 37.67
N THR A 403 3.27 -5.94 38.41
CA THR A 403 1.95 -5.80 37.78
C THR A 403 1.23 -4.56 38.30
N LEU A 404 0.32 -4.07 37.49
CA LEU A 404 -0.52 -2.92 37.79
C LEU A 404 -1.35 -3.19 39.07
N THR A 405 -1.35 -2.22 39.99
CA THR A 405 -2.20 -2.23 41.19
C THR A 405 -3.02 -0.93 41.27
N PRO A 406 -4.30 -0.99 41.69
CA PRO A 406 -5.07 0.21 41.97
C PRO A 406 -4.43 0.99 43.12
N THR A 407 -4.21 2.28 42.95
CA THR A 407 -3.71 3.19 43.99
C THR A 407 -4.83 4.03 44.61
N ARG A 408 -5.86 4.31 43.81
CA ARG A 408 -7.08 5.03 44.19
C ARG A 408 -8.26 4.52 43.41
N THR A 409 -9.47 4.70 43.92
CA THR A 409 -10.70 4.44 43.15
C THR A 409 -10.90 5.50 42.07
N SER A 410 -11.27 5.04 40.87
CA SER A 410 -11.63 5.91 39.78
C SER A 410 -13.15 5.99 39.62
N PRO A 411 -13.76 7.16 39.68
CA PRO A 411 -15.20 7.30 39.43
C PRO A 411 -15.60 6.92 38.02
N PHE A 412 -14.63 6.85 37.09
CA PHE A 412 -14.87 6.53 35.68
C PHE A 412 -14.44 5.09 35.37
N LEU A 413 -13.18 4.74 35.62
CA LEU A 413 -12.59 3.44 35.20
C LEU A 413 -13.13 2.24 36.00
N ASP A 414 -13.52 2.46 37.26
CA ASP A 414 -14.04 1.39 38.15
C ASP A 414 -15.57 1.20 38.04
N VAL A 415 -16.23 1.97 37.18
CA VAL A 415 -17.66 1.86 36.88
C VAL A 415 -17.87 1.19 35.51
N PRO A 416 -18.16 -0.12 35.44
CA PRO A 416 -18.22 -0.87 34.17
C PRO A 416 -19.19 -0.26 33.15
N LYS A 417 -20.32 0.29 33.61
CA LYS A 417 -21.31 0.93 32.72
C LYS A 417 -20.71 2.16 32.01
N ARG A 418 -19.93 3.01 32.72
CA ARG A 418 -19.29 4.19 32.12
C ARG A 418 -18.24 3.80 31.10
N VAL A 419 -17.42 2.81 31.42
CA VAL A 419 -16.41 2.26 30.50
C VAL A 419 -17.09 1.68 29.25
N ALA A 420 -18.17 0.91 29.43
CA ALA A 420 -18.92 0.32 28.31
C ALA A 420 -19.52 1.41 27.40
N VAL A 421 -20.14 2.44 27.98
CA VAL A 421 -20.70 3.58 27.20
C VAL A 421 -19.59 4.31 26.45
N ALA A 422 -18.47 4.65 27.10
CA ALA A 422 -17.36 5.33 26.43
C ALA A 422 -16.78 4.47 25.28
N THR A 423 -16.62 3.17 25.51
CA THR A 423 -16.17 2.22 24.47
C THR A 423 -17.15 2.17 23.30
N ALA A 424 -18.45 2.11 23.57
CA ALA A 424 -19.48 2.11 22.54
C ALA A 424 -19.50 3.41 21.73
N VAL A 425 -19.33 4.56 22.39
CA VAL A 425 -19.24 5.87 21.72
C VAL A 425 -18.02 5.94 20.80
N VAL A 426 -16.83 5.58 21.31
CA VAL A 426 -15.59 5.60 20.51
C VAL A 426 -15.70 4.62 19.32
N ALA A 427 -16.25 3.43 19.54
CA ALA A 427 -16.44 2.44 18.47
C ALA A 427 -17.46 2.93 17.42
N ALA A 428 -18.55 3.57 17.86
CA ALA A 428 -19.56 4.12 16.93
C ALA A 428 -18.99 5.28 16.09
N LEU A 429 -18.24 6.20 16.71
CA LEU A 429 -17.54 7.28 16.02
C LEU A 429 -16.50 6.73 15.03
N GLY A 430 -15.72 5.73 15.43
CA GLY A 430 -14.74 5.07 14.56
C GLY A 430 -15.39 4.35 13.38
N LEU A 431 -16.52 3.68 13.58
CA LEU A 431 -17.32 3.09 12.51
C LEU A 431 -17.90 4.15 11.57
N PHE A 432 -18.42 5.26 12.12
CA PHE A 432 -18.91 6.37 11.31
C PHE A 432 -17.80 6.97 10.46
N SER A 433 -16.64 7.26 11.07
CA SER A 433 -15.46 7.76 10.35
C SER A 433 -14.98 6.78 9.28
N SER A 434 -14.97 5.48 9.60
CA SER A 434 -14.63 4.40 8.66
C SER A 434 -15.64 4.30 7.51
N TYR A 435 -16.94 4.42 7.81
CA TYR A 435 -17.98 4.43 6.79
C TYR A 435 -17.83 5.63 5.84
N SER A 436 -17.61 6.83 6.39
CA SER A 436 -17.38 8.04 5.59
C SER A 436 -16.15 7.91 4.68
N TYR A 437 -15.08 7.29 5.16
CA TYR A 437 -13.91 6.99 4.32
C TYR A 437 -14.25 6.00 3.21
N ALA A 438 -14.93 4.90 3.55
CA ALA A 438 -15.28 3.87 2.57
C ALA A 438 -16.21 4.40 1.47
N GLN A 439 -17.13 5.33 1.79
CA GLN A 439 -17.97 5.97 0.78
C GLN A 439 -17.14 6.76 -0.24
N GLY A 440 -16.28 7.67 0.22
CA GLY A 440 -15.41 8.41 -0.70
C GLY A 440 -14.39 7.51 -1.42
N TRP A 441 -14.04 6.37 -0.83
CA TRP A 441 -13.23 5.36 -1.51
C TRP A 441 -13.99 4.65 -2.62
N HIS A 442 -15.28 4.36 -2.43
CA HIS A 442 -16.12 3.73 -3.45
C HIS A 442 -16.43 4.64 -4.64
N ASP A 443 -16.45 5.97 -4.42
CA ASP A 443 -16.71 6.95 -5.47
C ASP A 443 -15.55 7.05 -6.49
N ASP A 444 -14.35 6.61 -6.13
CA ASP A 444 -13.17 6.60 -7.00
C ASP A 444 -12.94 5.21 -7.59
N ASP A 445 -13.61 4.91 -8.69
CA ASP A 445 -13.50 3.65 -9.45
C ASP A 445 -12.79 3.81 -10.82
N ASN A 446 -12.07 4.91 -11.01
CA ASN A 446 -11.45 5.29 -12.29
C ASN A 446 -10.60 4.18 -12.91
N THR A 447 -9.75 3.51 -12.11
CA THR A 447 -8.90 2.41 -12.61
C THR A 447 -9.72 1.22 -13.09
N ARG A 448 -10.79 0.88 -12.37
CA ARG A 448 -11.70 -0.18 -12.76
C ARG A 448 -12.42 0.14 -14.07
N ARG A 449 -13.00 1.34 -14.16
CA ARG A 449 -13.68 1.80 -15.38
C ARG A 449 -12.75 1.79 -16.58
N TYR A 450 -11.53 2.30 -16.42
CA TYR A 450 -10.52 2.28 -17.47
C TYR A 450 -10.26 0.86 -18.01
N ILE A 451 -9.99 -0.09 -17.14
CA ILE A 451 -9.73 -1.49 -17.51
C ILE A 451 -10.97 -2.16 -18.12
N ASP A 452 -12.15 -1.91 -17.55
CA ASP A 452 -13.40 -2.49 -18.06
C ASP A 452 -13.76 -1.91 -19.45
N THR A 453 -13.48 -0.61 -19.69
CA THR A 453 -13.62 0.02 -21.02
C THR A 453 -12.69 -0.61 -22.04
N VAL A 454 -11.39 -0.77 -21.71
CA VAL A 454 -10.44 -1.45 -22.61
C VAL A 454 -10.92 -2.88 -22.93
N ARG A 455 -11.42 -3.62 -21.94
CA ARG A 455 -11.94 -4.98 -22.15
C ARG A 455 -13.15 -5.00 -23.09
N ALA A 456 -14.05 -4.04 -22.92
CA ALA A 456 -15.24 -3.92 -23.78
C ALA A 456 -14.82 -3.63 -25.24
N ASP A 457 -13.92 -2.69 -25.45
CA ASP A 457 -13.41 -2.36 -26.77
C ASP A 457 -12.67 -3.54 -27.41
N LEU A 458 -11.83 -4.26 -26.65
CA LEU A 458 -11.14 -5.46 -27.15
C LEU A 458 -12.09 -6.63 -27.46
N ALA A 459 -13.29 -6.67 -26.89
CA ALA A 459 -14.27 -7.71 -27.24
C ALA A 459 -14.79 -7.56 -28.68
N GLU A 460 -14.84 -6.34 -29.21
CA GLU A 460 -15.26 -6.02 -30.59
C GLU A 460 -14.16 -6.21 -31.63
N VAL A 461 -12.93 -6.55 -31.21
CA VAL A 461 -11.77 -6.71 -32.07
C VAL A 461 -11.55 -8.17 -32.42
N ASP A 462 -11.46 -8.49 -33.71
CA ASP A 462 -11.18 -9.85 -34.19
C ASP A 462 -9.68 -10.12 -34.41
N GLU A 463 -8.93 -9.11 -34.88
CA GLU A 463 -7.50 -9.21 -35.19
C GLU A 463 -6.67 -8.25 -34.33
N PRO A 464 -5.40 -8.57 -34.01
CA PRO A 464 -4.55 -7.70 -33.22
C PRO A 464 -4.39 -6.30 -33.84
N LEU A 465 -4.69 -5.26 -33.05
CA LEU A 465 -4.56 -3.85 -33.47
C LEU A 465 -3.13 -3.35 -33.27
N PRO A 466 -2.56 -2.61 -34.24
CA PRO A 466 -1.27 -1.94 -34.08
C PRO A 466 -1.42 -0.72 -33.15
N MET A 467 -0.93 -0.83 -31.94
CA MET A 467 -1.09 0.18 -30.90
C MET A 467 0.15 1.06 -30.76
N ALA A 468 -0.06 2.35 -30.59
CA ALA A 468 0.97 3.23 -30.07
C ALA A 468 1.17 2.97 -28.57
N ASP A 469 2.41 2.72 -28.15
CA ASP A 469 2.74 2.56 -26.75
C ASP A 469 2.99 3.93 -26.11
N GLY A 470 2.29 4.20 -25.03
CA GLY A 470 2.38 5.43 -24.27
C GLY A 470 2.10 5.18 -22.79
N PRO A 471 2.26 6.20 -21.93
CA PRO A 471 1.94 6.06 -20.52
C PRO A 471 0.43 5.93 -20.30
N VAL A 472 0.02 5.09 -19.35
CA VAL A 472 -1.34 5.14 -18.80
C VAL A 472 -1.54 6.44 -18.01
N PRO A 473 -2.80 6.88 -17.76
CA PRO A 473 -3.07 8.11 -17.01
C PRO A 473 -2.32 8.18 -15.67
N GLY A 474 -1.82 9.35 -15.31
CA GLY A 474 -1.01 9.57 -14.12
C GLY A 474 -1.72 9.26 -12.80
N TRP A 475 -3.05 9.32 -12.79
CA TRP A 475 -3.86 8.89 -11.65
C TRP A 475 -3.92 7.36 -11.48
N MET A 476 -3.61 6.58 -12.52
CA MET A 476 -3.52 5.12 -12.47
C MET A 476 -2.12 4.66 -12.04
N ILE A 477 -1.07 5.17 -12.68
CA ILE A 477 0.34 4.91 -12.31
C ILE A 477 1.13 6.20 -12.51
N TRP A 478 1.87 6.59 -11.47
CA TRP A 478 2.69 7.80 -11.50
C TRP A 478 3.71 7.81 -12.65
N GLY A 479 3.87 8.98 -13.29
CA GLY A 479 4.76 9.15 -14.45
C GLY A 479 6.21 8.75 -14.20
N ALA A 480 6.74 8.96 -12.98
CA ALA A 480 8.08 8.53 -12.60
C ALA A 480 8.25 6.99 -12.51
N SER A 481 7.18 6.22 -12.66
CA SER A 481 7.27 4.75 -12.71
C SER A 481 7.68 4.21 -14.09
N HIS A 482 8.07 5.08 -15.02
CA HIS A 482 8.56 4.63 -16.35
C HIS A 482 9.71 3.58 -16.20
N PRO A 483 9.68 2.49 -17.00
CA PRO A 483 8.77 2.14 -18.09
C PRO A 483 7.53 1.33 -17.65
N TYR A 484 7.28 1.14 -16.38
CA TYR A 484 6.21 0.27 -15.85
C TYR A 484 4.80 0.88 -16.00
N ASN A 485 4.71 2.17 -16.30
CA ASN A 485 3.46 2.89 -16.61
C ASN A 485 3.06 2.83 -18.09
N GLN A 486 3.74 2.04 -18.92
CA GLN A 486 3.40 1.94 -20.34
C GLN A 486 2.18 1.04 -20.55
N VAL A 487 1.31 1.41 -21.49
CA VAL A 487 0.10 0.66 -21.90
C VAL A 487 0.45 -0.79 -22.24
N SER A 488 1.55 -1.01 -23.01
CA SER A 488 2.05 -2.34 -23.38
C SER A 488 2.38 -3.25 -22.20
N ARG A 489 2.64 -2.68 -21.03
CA ARG A 489 2.97 -3.42 -19.79
C ARG A 489 1.75 -3.58 -18.91
N VAL A 490 1.03 -2.48 -18.70
CA VAL A 490 -0.14 -2.46 -17.79
C VAL A 490 -1.28 -3.31 -18.37
N LEU A 491 -1.57 -3.19 -19.67
CA LEU A 491 -2.70 -3.87 -20.30
C LEU A 491 -2.34 -5.26 -20.87
N ARG A 492 -1.10 -5.69 -20.79
CA ARG A 492 -0.65 -7.01 -21.24
C ARG A 492 -1.54 -8.18 -20.75
N PRO A 493 -2.08 -8.18 -19.52
CA PRO A 493 -2.97 -9.24 -19.05
C PRO A 493 -4.28 -9.37 -19.79
N LEU A 494 -4.67 -8.34 -20.56
CA LEU A 494 -5.95 -8.34 -21.28
C LEU A 494 -5.90 -9.14 -22.59
N GLY A 495 -4.75 -9.72 -22.93
CA GLY A 495 -4.60 -10.63 -24.06
C GLY A 495 -3.74 -10.07 -25.21
N ASP A 496 -3.68 -10.84 -26.28
CA ASP A 496 -2.76 -10.60 -27.41
C ASP A 496 -3.37 -9.77 -28.55
N LYS A 497 -4.57 -9.20 -28.33
CA LYS A 497 -5.26 -8.36 -29.33
C LYS A 497 -4.67 -6.95 -29.48
N MET A 498 -3.68 -6.59 -28.67
CA MET A 498 -2.90 -5.35 -28.76
C MET A 498 -1.48 -5.68 -29.19
N ALA A 499 -1.10 -5.32 -30.39
CA ALA A 499 0.28 -5.39 -30.86
C ALA A 499 0.94 -4.00 -30.74
N PHE A 500 2.17 -3.94 -30.26
CA PHE A 500 2.91 -2.68 -30.09
C PHE A 500 4.09 -2.62 -31.08
N PRO A 501 3.83 -2.47 -32.39
CA PRO A 501 4.88 -2.40 -33.41
C PRO A 501 5.62 -1.05 -33.31
N ARG A 502 6.85 -1.03 -33.83
CA ARG A 502 7.62 0.21 -33.96
C ARG A 502 7.34 0.93 -35.30
N ALA A 503 6.66 0.25 -36.18
CA ALA A 503 6.15 0.81 -37.43
C ALA A 503 4.83 0.14 -37.81
N SER A 504 3.91 0.89 -38.42
CA SER A 504 2.61 0.40 -38.87
C SER A 504 2.21 1.13 -40.17
N THR A 505 1.51 0.42 -41.05
CA THR A 505 1.00 0.97 -42.30
C THR A 505 -0.49 1.19 -42.19
N ASP A 506 -0.95 2.38 -42.58
CA ASP A 506 -2.33 2.89 -42.64
C ASP A 506 -3.07 3.00 -41.30
N HIS A 507 -2.79 2.15 -40.37
CA HIS A 507 -3.52 2.06 -39.13
C HIS A 507 -2.58 2.15 -37.94
N LEU A 508 -2.90 3.03 -36.99
CA LEU A 508 -2.32 3.11 -35.67
C LEU A 508 -3.46 3.40 -34.69
N TYR A 509 -3.47 2.74 -33.57
CA TYR A 509 -4.46 2.93 -32.53
C TYR A 509 -3.78 3.31 -31.21
N MET A 510 -4.53 3.87 -30.30
CA MET A 510 -4.08 4.15 -28.94
C MET A 510 -5.22 3.98 -27.94
N VAL A 511 -4.88 3.87 -26.67
CA VAL A 511 -5.86 3.93 -25.58
C VAL A 511 -5.90 5.37 -25.06
N ASP A 512 -7.07 5.96 -25.01
CA ASP A 512 -7.26 7.31 -24.47
C ASP A 512 -7.33 7.32 -22.92
N ASP A 513 -7.43 8.50 -22.32
CA ASP A 513 -7.46 8.67 -20.86
C ASP A 513 -8.69 8.07 -20.18
N LYS A 514 -9.71 7.69 -20.94
CA LYS A 514 -10.92 7.01 -20.43
C LYS A 514 -10.87 5.48 -20.62
N GLY A 515 -9.85 4.98 -21.31
CA GLY A 515 -9.68 3.56 -21.61
C GLY A 515 -10.28 3.12 -22.96
N HIS A 516 -10.77 4.04 -23.77
CA HIS A 516 -11.25 3.70 -25.12
C HIS A 516 -10.10 3.49 -26.09
N ILE A 517 -10.22 2.45 -26.90
CA ILE A 517 -9.31 2.23 -28.02
C ILE A 517 -9.83 3.06 -29.21
N ARG A 518 -9.01 4.00 -29.67
CA ARG A 518 -9.32 4.90 -30.77
C ARG A 518 -8.26 4.83 -31.87
N PRO A 519 -8.62 5.10 -33.14
CA PRO A 519 -7.63 5.43 -34.14
C PRO A 519 -6.74 6.55 -33.63
N ALA A 520 -5.47 6.49 -33.97
CA ALA A 520 -4.46 7.44 -33.53
C ALA A 520 -3.98 8.30 -34.71
N ALA A 521 -3.77 9.57 -34.47
CA ALA A 521 -3.12 10.50 -35.40
C ALA A 521 -1.85 11.06 -34.74
N VAL A 522 -0.92 11.54 -35.58
CA VAL A 522 0.23 12.32 -35.11
C VAL A 522 -0.20 13.78 -35.08
N ASP A 523 -0.13 14.41 -33.91
CA ASP A 523 -0.26 15.86 -33.76
C ASP A 523 1.09 16.51 -34.11
N PRO A 524 1.19 17.22 -35.27
CA PRO A 524 2.48 17.55 -35.82
C PRO A 524 3.14 18.74 -35.08
N GLU A 525 4.16 18.47 -34.30
CA GLU A 525 5.08 19.44 -33.77
C GLU A 525 6.13 19.91 -34.80
N ARG A 526 6.47 19.02 -35.74
CA ARG A 526 7.42 19.27 -36.85
C ARG A 526 6.89 18.69 -38.12
N ARG A 527 7.23 19.35 -39.23
CA ARG A 527 6.87 18.93 -40.59
C ARG A 527 8.06 18.95 -41.52
N SER A 528 7.98 18.17 -42.58
CA SER A 528 9.02 18.17 -43.63
C SER A 528 9.10 19.50 -44.37
N ILE A 529 10.32 19.96 -44.62
CA ILE A 529 10.57 21.14 -45.45
C ILE A 529 10.36 20.75 -46.93
N GLY A 530 9.46 21.40 -47.65
CA GLY A 530 9.32 21.30 -49.09
C GLY A 530 8.46 20.16 -49.65
N ALA A 531 7.93 19.25 -48.84
CA ALA A 531 6.96 18.26 -49.29
C ALA A 531 5.59 18.60 -48.71
N VAL A 532 4.71 19.16 -49.48
CA VAL A 532 3.47 19.78 -48.98
C VAL A 532 2.21 19.05 -49.45
N ASP A 533 2.32 18.10 -50.37
CA ASP A 533 1.15 17.39 -50.85
C ASP A 533 0.86 16.17 -49.96
N PRO A 534 -0.26 16.14 -49.23
CA PRO A 534 -0.66 14.97 -48.46
C PRO A 534 -0.99 13.75 -49.34
N SER A 535 -1.16 13.95 -50.64
CA SER A 535 -1.48 12.90 -51.62
C SER A 535 -0.54 12.98 -52.82
N PRO A 536 0.73 12.55 -52.67
CA PRO A 536 1.70 12.65 -53.76
C PRO A 536 1.27 11.80 -54.96
N SER A 537 1.40 12.36 -56.17
CA SER A 537 1.17 11.60 -57.39
C SER A 537 2.44 10.88 -57.82
N PRO A 538 2.39 9.60 -58.21
CA PRO A 538 3.56 8.89 -58.74
C PRO A 538 4.22 9.59 -59.92
N ASP A 539 3.44 10.32 -60.72
CA ASP A 539 3.94 11.03 -61.93
C ASP A 539 4.58 12.39 -61.60
N GLN A 540 4.17 13.04 -60.49
CA GLN A 540 4.68 14.34 -60.05
C GLN A 540 5.29 14.20 -58.63
N CYS A 541 6.33 13.41 -58.51
CA CYS A 541 6.93 13.08 -57.22
C CYS A 541 8.09 14.00 -56.86
N PRO A 542 7.94 14.89 -55.89
CA PRO A 542 9.03 15.77 -55.42
C PRO A 542 10.09 15.02 -54.64
N LEU A 543 9.70 13.99 -53.87
CA LEU A 543 10.59 13.22 -53.01
C LEU A 543 10.51 11.72 -53.34
N ARG A 544 11.29 11.30 -54.33
CA ARG A 544 11.33 9.90 -54.78
C ARG A 544 12.43 9.13 -54.05
N VAL A 545 12.05 8.11 -53.29
CA VAL A 545 13.00 7.24 -52.60
C VAL A 545 13.70 6.33 -53.63
N ARG A 546 14.99 6.15 -53.45
CA ARG A 546 15.84 5.29 -54.28
C ARG A 546 16.73 4.42 -53.41
N GLN A 547 17.58 3.59 -54.04
CA GLN A 547 18.60 2.83 -53.28
C GLN A 547 19.69 3.72 -52.66
N THR A 548 19.90 4.93 -53.20
CA THR A 548 20.73 5.96 -52.56
C THR A 548 19.94 6.57 -51.39
N PRO A 549 20.53 6.71 -50.21
CA PRO A 549 19.88 7.37 -49.06
C PRO A 549 19.36 8.78 -49.46
N LEU A 550 18.15 9.08 -49.02
CA LEU A 550 17.51 10.38 -49.14
C LEU A 550 17.28 10.92 -47.71
N GLU A 551 17.76 12.11 -47.44
CA GLU A 551 17.47 12.80 -46.18
C GLU A 551 16.46 13.92 -46.44
N VAL A 552 15.41 13.97 -45.64
CA VAL A 552 14.37 14.98 -45.66
C VAL A 552 14.46 15.83 -44.38
N GLY A 553 14.72 17.13 -44.56
CA GLY A 553 14.80 18.06 -43.43
C GLY A 553 13.43 18.36 -42.83
N LEU A 554 13.42 18.59 -41.53
CA LEU A 554 12.28 19.06 -40.74
C LEU A 554 12.39 20.57 -40.50
N ASP A 555 11.26 21.23 -40.27
CA ASP A 555 11.17 22.68 -40.00
C ASP A 555 11.71 23.05 -38.59
N GLY A 556 12.22 22.10 -37.85
CA GLY A 556 12.88 22.26 -36.57
C GLY A 556 13.39 20.96 -36.00
N GLY A 557 14.28 21.04 -34.97
CA GLY A 557 14.81 19.87 -34.33
C GLY A 557 13.77 19.16 -33.46
N VAL A 558 13.86 17.83 -33.45
CA VAL A 558 13.12 16.93 -32.56
C VAL A 558 14.04 16.53 -31.43
N ALA A 559 13.53 16.53 -30.18
CA ALA A 559 14.27 16.07 -29.01
C ALA A 559 13.34 15.25 -28.11
N GLY A 560 13.69 14.02 -27.84
CA GLY A 560 12.99 13.15 -26.91
C GLY A 560 12.52 11.82 -27.48
N ALA A 561 12.34 10.86 -26.61
CA ALA A 561 11.80 9.54 -26.92
C ALA A 561 10.26 9.54 -26.93
N GLY A 562 9.68 8.73 -27.78
CA GLY A 562 8.24 8.46 -27.75
C GLY A 562 7.40 9.21 -28.77
N TRP A 563 8.00 10.04 -29.60
CA TRP A 563 7.32 10.66 -30.74
C TRP A 563 7.14 9.68 -31.90
N TRP A 564 6.21 9.99 -32.77
CA TRP A 564 5.95 9.22 -33.97
C TRP A 564 6.11 10.08 -35.22
N VAL A 565 6.52 9.44 -36.29
CA VAL A 565 6.58 10.03 -37.63
C VAL A 565 5.45 9.44 -38.44
N ARG A 566 4.58 10.29 -38.97
CA ARG A 566 3.63 9.92 -40.01
C ARG A 566 4.22 10.31 -41.36
N ILE A 567 4.28 9.38 -42.28
CA ILE A 567 4.83 9.54 -43.63
C ILE A 567 3.73 9.19 -44.60
N ALA A 568 3.22 10.16 -45.35
CA ALA A 568 2.36 9.87 -46.50
C ALA A 568 3.22 9.39 -47.65
N TYR A 569 2.79 8.35 -48.35
CA TYR A 569 3.49 7.88 -49.56
C TYR A 569 2.52 7.37 -50.63
N ALA A 570 3.00 7.34 -51.88
CA ALA A 570 2.35 6.68 -53.01
C ALA A 570 3.32 5.72 -53.68
N ALA A 571 2.85 4.52 -53.95
CA ALA A 571 3.64 3.50 -54.62
C ALA A 571 2.82 2.86 -55.77
N GLY A 572 3.42 2.71 -56.93
CA GLY A 572 2.88 1.90 -58.01
C GLY A 572 3.02 0.40 -57.69
N THR A 573 2.37 -0.47 -58.48
CA THR A 573 2.49 -1.92 -58.31
C THR A 573 3.93 -2.44 -58.54
N GLU A 574 4.77 -1.67 -59.23
CA GLU A 574 6.19 -1.97 -59.45
C GLU A 574 7.09 -1.36 -58.34
N ASP A 575 6.55 -0.47 -57.51
CA ASP A 575 7.27 0.23 -56.47
C ASP A 575 7.15 -0.46 -55.09
N VAL A 576 6.50 -1.63 -55.04
CA VAL A 576 6.40 -2.46 -53.81
C VAL A 576 7.75 -3.00 -53.39
N GLY A 577 7.94 -3.19 -52.10
CA GLY A 577 9.20 -3.72 -51.57
C GLY A 577 9.47 -3.23 -50.16
N ARG A 578 10.75 -3.22 -49.80
CA ARG A 578 11.18 -2.78 -48.47
C ARG A 578 11.90 -1.44 -48.53
N MET A 579 11.57 -0.59 -47.62
CA MET A 579 12.19 0.72 -47.43
C MET A 579 12.75 0.83 -46.00
N ARG A 580 13.94 1.37 -45.89
CA ARG A 580 14.50 1.76 -44.58
C ARG A 580 14.11 3.18 -44.28
N VAL A 581 13.57 3.39 -43.08
CA VAL A 581 13.26 4.70 -42.51
C VAL A 581 14.15 4.89 -41.30
N THR A 582 14.89 6.01 -41.24
CA THR A 582 15.75 6.37 -40.10
C THR A 582 15.20 7.63 -39.43
N ALA A 583 14.81 7.53 -38.17
CA ALA A 583 14.29 8.64 -37.37
C ALA A 583 15.07 8.70 -36.02
N GLY A 584 15.94 9.66 -35.89
CA GLY A 584 16.89 9.75 -34.81
C GLY A 584 17.96 8.64 -34.90
N ASP A 585 18.22 7.96 -33.81
CA ASP A 585 19.19 6.86 -33.71
C ASP A 585 18.61 5.47 -34.10
N HIS A 586 17.35 5.40 -34.51
CA HIS A 586 16.67 4.17 -34.91
C HIS A 586 16.42 4.09 -36.41
N SER A 587 16.59 2.89 -36.95
CA SER A 587 16.25 2.58 -38.33
C SER A 587 15.29 1.39 -38.39
N TYR A 588 14.26 1.50 -39.23
CA TYR A 588 13.21 0.49 -39.39
C TYR A 588 13.13 0.09 -40.84
N ASP A 589 13.13 -1.22 -41.09
CA ASP A 589 12.87 -1.76 -42.43
C ASP A 589 11.37 -2.06 -42.53
N VAL A 590 10.66 -1.30 -43.34
CA VAL A 590 9.20 -1.35 -43.48
C VAL A 590 8.82 -1.85 -44.89
N GLU A 591 7.69 -2.56 -44.97
CA GLU A 591 7.14 -2.98 -46.25
C GLU A 591 6.35 -1.84 -46.90
N ILE A 592 6.56 -1.64 -48.20
CA ILE A 592 5.86 -0.66 -49.00
C ILE A 592 4.81 -1.40 -49.85
N GLU A 593 3.57 -1.04 -49.66
CA GLU A 593 2.42 -1.57 -50.33
C GLU A 593 1.95 -0.61 -51.43
N PRO A 594 1.29 -1.09 -52.50
CA PRO A 594 0.82 -0.23 -53.58
C PRO A 594 -0.35 0.67 -53.11
N GLY A 595 -0.46 1.83 -53.77
CA GLY A 595 -1.52 2.81 -53.49
C GLY A 595 -1.04 4.05 -52.76
N TYR A 596 -2.00 4.84 -52.28
CA TYR A 596 -1.78 5.98 -51.41
C TYR A 596 -1.94 5.50 -49.96
N ARG A 597 -0.89 5.64 -49.17
CA ARG A 597 -0.86 5.10 -47.84
C ARG A 597 -0.16 6.03 -46.86
N SER A 598 -0.40 5.80 -45.59
CA SER A 598 0.35 6.39 -44.47
C SER A 598 1.22 5.34 -43.79
N LEU A 599 2.44 5.70 -43.48
CA LEU A 599 3.34 4.88 -42.66
C LEU A 599 3.59 5.61 -41.35
N TYR A 600 3.44 4.91 -40.25
CA TYR A 600 3.73 5.38 -38.89
C TYR A 600 4.99 4.71 -38.37
N VAL A 601 5.96 5.50 -37.90
CA VAL A 601 7.23 4.98 -37.38
C VAL A 601 7.55 5.68 -36.08
N ARG A 602 7.89 4.91 -35.04
CA ARG A 602 8.29 5.47 -33.76
C ARG A 602 9.69 6.07 -33.84
N THR A 603 9.91 7.26 -33.31
CA THR A 603 11.24 7.87 -33.25
C THR A 603 12.15 7.14 -32.26
N GLY A 604 13.48 7.22 -32.51
CA GLY A 604 14.49 6.85 -31.56
C GLY A 604 14.68 7.90 -30.44
N GLU A 605 15.60 7.60 -29.54
CA GLU A 605 16.09 8.55 -28.56
C GLU A 605 17.12 9.47 -29.23
N GLY A 606 17.28 10.69 -28.71
CA GLY A 606 18.25 11.64 -29.22
C GLY A 606 17.62 12.85 -29.93
N ARG A 607 18.50 13.67 -30.52
CA ARG A 607 18.09 14.86 -31.26
C ARG A 607 18.34 14.65 -32.76
N PHE A 608 17.35 15.00 -33.55
CA PHE A 608 17.47 14.96 -35.02
C PHE A 608 16.62 16.08 -35.64
N ASP A 609 16.95 16.45 -36.85
CA ASP A 609 16.25 17.43 -37.68
C ASP A 609 16.04 16.95 -39.12
N THR A 610 16.37 15.67 -39.37
CA THR A 610 16.20 15.00 -40.65
C THR A 610 15.64 13.61 -40.47
N ILE A 611 14.85 13.13 -41.45
CA ILE A 611 14.42 11.75 -41.56
C ILE A 611 15.07 11.13 -42.79
N GLY A 612 15.73 9.98 -42.59
CA GLY A 612 16.41 9.25 -43.65
C GLY A 612 15.50 8.20 -44.30
N PHE A 613 15.60 8.05 -45.62
CA PHE A 613 14.87 7.06 -46.42
C PHE A 613 15.80 6.35 -47.39
N GLN A 614 15.64 5.03 -47.54
CA GLN A 614 16.40 4.25 -48.49
C GLN A 614 15.59 3.05 -48.97
N SER A 615 15.41 2.91 -50.31
CA SER A 615 14.82 1.68 -50.84
C SER A 615 15.80 0.52 -50.74
N LEU A 616 15.34 -0.59 -50.15
CA LEU A 616 16.12 -1.82 -50.03
C LEU A 616 15.83 -2.81 -51.17
N THR A 617 14.73 -2.59 -51.91
CA THR A 617 14.35 -3.45 -53.02
C THR A 617 14.78 -2.78 -54.36
N PRO A 618 15.58 -3.48 -55.19
CA PRO A 618 15.96 -2.97 -56.49
C PRO A 618 14.75 -2.65 -57.38
N GLY A 619 14.71 -1.46 -57.90
CA GLY A 619 13.61 -1.02 -58.78
C GLY A 619 12.47 -0.28 -58.05
N SER A 620 12.24 -0.55 -56.79
CA SER A 620 11.21 0.12 -55.98
C SER A 620 11.58 1.60 -55.75
N LYS A 621 10.64 2.50 -56.05
CA LYS A 621 10.84 3.97 -56.01
C LYS A 621 9.61 4.69 -55.51
N PRO A 622 9.14 4.38 -54.27
CA PRO A 622 7.97 5.05 -53.72
C PRO A 622 8.15 6.56 -53.64
N CYS A 623 7.05 7.26 -53.80
CA CYS A 623 6.99 8.71 -53.72
C CYS A 623 6.55 9.14 -52.34
N LEU A 624 7.34 9.96 -51.63
CA LEU A 624 6.96 10.52 -50.35
C LEU A 624 6.15 11.80 -50.53
N GLY A 625 5.12 11.92 -49.72
CA GLY A 625 4.34 13.13 -49.47
C GLY A 625 4.77 13.87 -48.21
N GLY A 626 3.80 14.40 -47.50
CA GLY A 626 4.04 15.09 -46.22
C GLY A 626 4.58 14.16 -45.15
N ILE A 627 5.55 14.66 -44.37
CA ILE A 627 6.09 13.99 -43.20
C ILE A 627 5.76 14.85 -42.01
N GLU A 628 5.15 14.24 -41.01
CA GLU A 628 4.73 14.87 -39.75
C GLU A 628 5.38 14.14 -38.59
N VAL A 629 5.90 14.88 -37.61
CA VAL A 629 6.55 14.33 -36.42
C VAL A 629 5.94 14.97 -35.18
N GLY A 630 5.47 14.17 -34.25
CA GLY A 630 4.86 14.69 -33.04
C GLY A 630 4.36 13.59 -32.10
N GLU A 631 3.56 14.01 -31.14
CA GLU A 631 2.89 13.10 -30.23
C GLU A 631 1.72 12.40 -30.90
N VAL A 632 1.39 11.21 -30.40
CA VAL A 632 0.21 10.48 -30.85
C VAL A 632 -0.97 10.91 -30.01
N VAL A 633 -2.04 11.30 -30.67
CA VAL A 633 -3.29 11.75 -30.07
C VAL A 633 -4.47 10.90 -30.56
N PRO A 634 -5.53 10.70 -29.77
CA PRO A 634 -6.71 9.97 -30.20
C PRO A 634 -7.43 10.75 -31.31
N PHE A 635 -7.90 10.03 -32.31
CA PHE A 635 -8.62 10.58 -33.46
C PHE A 635 -9.90 9.77 -33.73
N GLY A 636 -11.00 10.46 -34.06
CA GLY A 636 -12.26 9.79 -34.38
C GLY A 636 -12.95 9.12 -33.17
N ASP A 637 -13.94 8.28 -33.47
CA ASP A 637 -14.75 7.58 -32.48
C ASP A 637 -14.04 6.33 -31.95
N PRO A 638 -14.39 5.89 -30.71
CA PRO A 638 -13.95 4.59 -30.18
C PRO A 638 -14.34 3.44 -31.11
N ILE A 639 -13.52 2.37 -31.13
CA ILE A 639 -13.80 1.19 -31.96
C ILE A 639 -15.10 0.48 -31.57
N SER A 640 -15.53 0.57 -30.33
CA SER A 640 -16.83 0.05 -29.84
C SER A 640 -18.03 0.88 -30.29
N GLY A 641 -17.85 2.02 -30.95
CA GLY A 641 -18.92 2.94 -31.32
C GLY A 641 -19.62 3.62 -30.14
N ALA A 642 -19.06 3.54 -28.94
CA ALA A 642 -19.58 4.23 -27.77
C ALA A 642 -19.51 5.75 -27.98
N GLN A 643 -20.67 6.44 -27.92
CA GLN A 643 -20.71 7.90 -28.00
C GLN A 643 -20.27 8.51 -26.66
N GLU A 644 -19.49 9.60 -26.72
CA GLU A 644 -19.16 10.40 -25.52
C GLU A 644 -20.45 11.03 -24.98
N GLY A 645 -21.07 10.43 -23.98
CA GLY A 645 -22.26 11.05 -23.43
C GLY A 645 -23.10 10.27 -22.42
N ASP A 646 -22.58 9.24 -21.77
CA ASP A 646 -23.30 8.62 -20.63
C ASP A 646 -22.42 8.44 -19.39
#